data_0d64bf6a746debc45d95a475f040cee3
#
_entry.id   0d64bf6a746debc45d95a475f040cee3
#
_cell.length_a   1.000
_cell.length_b   1.000
_cell.length_c   1.000
_cell.angle_alpha   90.00
_cell.angle_beta   90.00
_cell.angle_gamma   90.00
#
_symmetry.space_group_name_H-M   'P 1'
#
loop_
_entity.id
_entity.type
_entity.pdbx_description
1 polymer ?
#
loop_
_entity_poly.entity_id
_entity_poly.type
_entity_poly.pdbx_seq_one_letter_code
_entity_poly.pdbx_strand_id
1 'polypeptide(L)'
;MLSITLTKRKRLFSIIIIFDLLICQSVNPQSWWSFDKVNNNVTVDHVSQIKDEIHGNFRIVDGVSGKAIFFDGYTTQIKRKSNLAPEIKDVFTIEAWIAVAAYPWNWAPIIDLSQGILYGFDFSVGPRGELRLGGAVNSRKHELIVPAGTIPLNKWVHVATRFDANGKLEIFKNGVLIGDKNVIKPPQLSGRNPTNKLQIPKNADLLIGGIRKPSRPSSWVRFKGNRPSWYSFDGIIDEVKIYNSLLSNSEIIKMATAYSPNILPIKSRQLPSGPLGTGNFGAYYTKLNYYPEWDALWRVGDHPDILVRFDTSPVRVVFWRGTQYSPAWVTDNNLWMADQSVEGYNADYTYEHMNDKNNHYSNIRIIEQTDARVVVHWRYALINVDNEFYNLDEKLGEGAWVDEYYYFFPDAMGIRKITWKSGTLGSPIQFQESIPFTQPGQLQGDVINPEYVTVGNIDGETHTFSYIENPKPNKKVLPKNLTIQMHNFKSQYKPFIIFEPGNHMYYLKDMDIRSLSRPGSVNHWPVGKVFSDGRITEAPDRTASFLGFPISKPKINNGPNDRDYIASLYGMTNITFSDLLDVARSWTKAPLMKIIRGDFENLGYDRSERAYKLKSLSAKEVSLSVRFEASSSKPVNNLSIIILNWKHSDITIMIDGTKKNAGTSFRYGQRKNLTGSDMIIWLDVKSKKTFDVTITPK
;
A
#
# COMPACT_ATOMS: atom_id res chain seq x y z
N MET A 1 -0.28 -109.41 30.88
CA MET A 1 -0.90 -108.41 30.04
C MET A 1 0.14 -107.35 29.74
N LEU A 2 0.57 -107.29 28.46
CA LEU A 2 1.74 -106.51 28.02
C LEU A 2 1.46 -105.02 27.96
N SER A 3 2.35 -104.23 28.51
CA SER A 3 2.44 -102.75 28.38
C SER A 3 3.60 -102.46 27.43
N ILE A 4 3.29 -101.88 26.25
CA ILE A 4 4.25 -101.39 25.29
C ILE A 4 4.53 -99.95 25.52
N THR A 5 5.77 -99.58 25.84
CA THR A 5 6.22 -98.19 26.06
C THR A 5 6.79 -97.64 24.72
N LEU A 6 6.14 -96.63 24.18
CA LEU A 6 6.65 -95.90 22.96
C LEU A 6 7.38 -94.62 23.39
N THR A 7 8.70 -94.63 23.15
CA THR A 7 9.57 -93.45 23.34
C THR A 7 9.50 -92.53 22.13
N LYS A 8 8.97 -91.34 22.30
CA LYS A 8 9.00 -90.26 21.29
C LYS A 8 10.28 -89.43 21.46
N ARG A 9 11.15 -89.49 20.50
CA ARG A 9 12.30 -88.54 20.33
C ARG A 9 11.70 -87.15 19.88
N LYS A 10 11.81 -86.08 20.70
CA LYS A 10 11.61 -84.71 20.29
C LYS A 10 12.88 -84.19 19.59
N ARG A 11 12.79 -83.84 18.30
CA ARG A 11 13.79 -83.03 17.64
C ARG A 11 13.47 -81.54 17.95
N LEU A 12 14.41 -80.89 18.65
CA LEU A 12 14.38 -79.45 18.85
C LEU A 12 14.85 -78.74 17.54
N PHE A 13 13.94 -78.04 16.83
CA PHE A 13 14.35 -77.12 15.82
C PHE A 13 14.58 -75.76 16.51
N SER A 14 15.83 -75.30 16.64
CA SER A 14 16.17 -73.92 17.03
C SER A 14 16.02 -73.05 15.81
N ILE A 15 14.95 -72.24 15.80
CA ILE A 15 14.79 -71.12 14.86
C ILE A 15 15.61 -69.95 15.43
N ILE A 16 16.77 -69.71 14.81
CA ILE A 16 17.53 -68.44 15.05
C ILE A 16 16.82 -67.35 14.27
N ILE A 17 16.06 -66.56 14.97
CA ILE A 17 15.52 -65.27 14.43
C ILE A 17 16.69 -64.31 14.50
N ILE A 18 17.33 -64.03 13.36
CA ILE A 18 18.27 -62.93 13.19
C ILE A 18 17.39 -61.67 13.13
N PHE A 19 17.31 -60.96 14.25
CA PHE A 19 16.82 -59.58 14.25
C PHE A 19 17.94 -58.73 13.63
N ASP A 20 17.83 -58.45 12.33
CA ASP A 20 18.58 -57.36 11.74
C ASP A 20 18.11 -56.06 12.41
N LEU A 21 18.80 -55.66 13.46
CA LEU A 21 18.77 -54.30 13.95
C LEU A 21 19.36 -53.43 12.85
N LEU A 22 18.52 -52.97 11.94
CA LEU A 22 18.80 -51.80 11.13
C LEU A 22 19.03 -50.63 12.12
N ILE A 23 20.29 -50.48 12.53
CA ILE A 23 20.75 -49.25 13.17
C ILE A 23 20.62 -48.18 12.10
N CYS A 24 19.49 -47.50 12.10
CA CYS A 24 19.31 -46.28 11.34
C CYS A 24 20.32 -45.27 11.91
N GLN A 25 21.53 -45.24 11.32
CA GLN A 25 22.49 -44.18 11.66
C GLN A 25 21.82 -42.86 11.28
N SER A 26 21.47 -42.05 12.28
CA SER A 26 21.00 -40.72 12.07
C SER A 26 22.10 -39.96 11.33
N VAL A 27 21.80 -39.50 10.10
CA VAL A 27 22.74 -38.67 9.35
C VAL A 27 22.82 -37.33 10.08
N ASN A 28 23.99 -37.04 10.64
CA ASN A 28 24.19 -35.77 11.35
C ASN A 28 24.41 -34.63 10.34
N PRO A 29 23.82 -33.45 10.55
CA PRO A 29 24.10 -32.27 9.74
C PRO A 29 25.55 -31.82 9.95
N GLN A 30 26.12 -31.15 8.95
CA GLN A 30 27.41 -30.47 9.05
C GLN A 30 27.30 -29.12 9.76
N SER A 31 26.16 -28.47 9.62
CA SER A 31 25.81 -27.23 10.29
C SER A 31 24.33 -27.22 10.65
N TRP A 32 24.04 -26.68 11.81
CA TRP A 32 22.65 -26.56 12.32
C TRP A 32 22.45 -25.30 13.12
N TRP A 33 21.61 -24.42 12.64
CA TRP A 33 21.14 -23.20 13.33
C TRP A 33 19.70 -23.42 13.82
N SER A 34 19.53 -23.66 15.15
CA SER A 34 18.21 -23.79 15.77
C SER A 34 17.66 -22.47 16.27
N PHE A 35 18.51 -21.44 16.37
CA PHE A 35 18.18 -20.12 16.91
C PHE A 35 17.68 -20.07 18.37
N ASP A 36 17.67 -21.14 19.10
CA ASP A 36 17.24 -21.23 20.49
C ASP A 36 18.09 -20.35 21.43
N LYS A 37 19.35 -20.17 21.09
CA LYS A 37 20.33 -19.41 21.87
C LYS A 37 20.87 -18.25 21.04
N VAL A 38 20.17 -17.12 21.10
CA VAL A 38 20.64 -15.85 20.54
C VAL A 38 21.02 -14.94 21.69
N ASN A 39 22.23 -14.44 21.70
CA ASN A 39 22.74 -13.51 22.70
C ASN A 39 23.52 -12.39 22.01
N ASN A 40 23.17 -11.13 22.31
CA ASN A 40 23.82 -9.94 21.76
C ASN A 40 24.02 -9.99 20.21
N ASN A 41 22.99 -10.29 19.48
CA ASN A 41 22.98 -10.42 18.02
C ASN A 41 23.88 -11.54 17.47
N VAL A 42 24.13 -12.57 18.26
CA VAL A 42 24.95 -13.73 17.84
C VAL A 42 24.13 -15.00 18.00
N THR A 43 24.08 -15.80 16.97
CA THR A 43 23.61 -17.19 17.00
C THR A 43 24.76 -18.17 16.91
N VAL A 44 24.54 -19.41 17.32
CA VAL A 44 25.58 -20.44 17.37
C VAL A 44 25.15 -21.65 16.54
N ASP A 45 26.00 -22.10 15.65
CA ASP A 45 25.84 -23.39 14.97
C ASP A 45 26.01 -24.53 15.98
N HIS A 46 24.98 -25.35 16.14
CA HIS A 46 24.98 -26.45 17.11
C HIS A 46 26.05 -27.51 16.87
N VAL A 47 26.48 -27.71 15.63
CA VAL A 47 27.45 -28.74 15.25
C VAL A 47 28.87 -28.20 15.37
N SER A 48 29.16 -27.11 14.70
CA SER A 48 30.53 -26.55 14.63
C SER A 48 30.89 -25.66 15.79
N GLN A 49 29.89 -25.21 16.60
CA GLN A 49 30.02 -24.21 17.69
C GLN A 49 30.51 -22.85 17.19
N ILE A 50 30.48 -22.59 15.89
CA ILE A 50 30.83 -21.32 15.32
C ILE A 50 29.75 -20.31 15.64
N LYS A 51 30.21 -19.09 15.99
CA LYS A 51 29.34 -17.94 16.30
C LYS A 51 29.14 -17.12 15.03
N ASP A 52 27.88 -16.88 14.66
CA ASP A 52 27.48 -16.06 13.52
C ASP A 52 26.74 -14.81 13.97
N GLU A 53 27.09 -13.70 13.38
CA GLU A 53 26.46 -12.41 13.69
C GLU A 53 25.16 -12.25 12.92
N ILE A 54 24.11 -11.79 13.63
CA ILE A 54 22.84 -11.43 13.07
C ILE A 54 22.82 -9.91 12.88
N HIS A 55 22.72 -9.47 11.64
CA HIS A 55 22.65 -8.05 11.28
C HIS A 55 21.21 -7.64 11.01
N GLY A 56 20.93 -6.34 11.16
CA GLY A 56 19.69 -5.71 10.77
C GLY A 56 18.64 -5.67 11.89
N ASN A 57 17.38 -5.44 11.48
CA ASN A 57 16.26 -5.25 12.41
C ASN A 57 15.46 -6.55 12.55
N PHE A 58 15.99 -7.49 13.33
CA PHE A 58 15.38 -8.80 13.58
C PHE A 58 14.63 -8.86 14.91
N ARG A 59 13.79 -9.85 15.05
CA ARG A 59 13.14 -10.21 16.33
C ARG A 59 13.32 -11.69 16.62
N ILE A 60 13.49 -12.01 17.91
CA ILE A 60 13.44 -13.39 18.39
C ILE A 60 11.97 -13.71 18.70
N VAL A 61 11.47 -14.76 18.09
CA VAL A 61 10.06 -15.20 18.22
C VAL A 61 10.01 -16.69 18.57
N ASP A 62 8.82 -17.21 18.86
CA ASP A 62 8.65 -18.65 19.06
C ASP A 62 8.81 -19.38 17.72
N GLY A 63 9.63 -20.45 17.73
CA GLY A 63 9.94 -21.29 16.57
C GLY A 63 9.04 -22.51 16.46
N VAL A 64 9.37 -23.37 15.49
CA VAL A 64 8.79 -24.73 15.44
C VAL A 64 9.30 -25.59 16.58
N SER A 65 10.48 -25.23 17.08
CA SER A 65 11.09 -25.75 18.29
C SER A 65 11.80 -24.59 18.98
N GLY A 66 11.52 -24.33 20.26
CA GLY A 66 12.18 -23.28 21.01
C GLY A 66 11.98 -21.88 20.41
N LYS A 67 13.07 -21.24 19.94
CA LYS A 67 13.09 -19.89 19.38
C LYS A 67 13.52 -19.87 17.91
N ALA A 68 13.07 -18.86 17.20
CA ALA A 68 13.36 -18.61 15.78
C ALA A 68 13.67 -17.13 15.53
N ILE A 69 14.18 -16.81 14.36
CA ILE A 69 14.43 -15.43 13.93
C ILE A 69 13.37 -14.97 12.96
N PHE A 70 12.74 -13.82 13.28
CA PHE A 70 11.91 -13.07 12.35
C PHE A 70 12.78 -12.08 11.59
N PHE A 71 12.82 -12.22 10.26
CA PHE A 71 13.53 -11.37 9.31
C PHE A 71 12.59 -10.27 8.80
N ASP A 72 13.11 -9.05 8.71
CA ASP A 72 12.34 -7.84 8.39
C ASP A 72 12.06 -7.61 6.89
N GLY A 73 12.52 -8.48 6.04
CA GLY A 73 12.40 -8.34 4.58
C GLY A 73 13.36 -7.34 3.94
N TYR A 74 14.20 -6.66 4.72
CA TYR A 74 15.05 -5.57 4.24
C TYR A 74 16.50 -5.66 4.71
N THR A 75 16.73 -5.66 6.01
CA THR A 75 18.05 -5.46 6.59
C THR A 75 18.58 -6.69 7.29
N THR A 76 17.71 -7.62 7.67
CA THR A 76 18.09 -8.79 8.45
C THR A 76 18.81 -9.83 7.61
N GLN A 77 19.96 -10.26 8.10
CA GLN A 77 20.74 -11.36 7.56
C GLN A 77 21.63 -12.00 8.63
N ILE A 78 21.88 -13.28 8.48
CA ILE A 78 22.91 -13.98 9.26
C ILE A 78 24.05 -14.30 8.31
N LYS A 79 25.28 -14.00 8.75
CA LYS A 79 26.46 -14.10 7.91
C LYS A 79 27.52 -15.00 8.52
N ARG A 80 27.80 -16.13 7.86
CA ARG A 80 28.94 -16.99 8.12
C ARG A 80 30.09 -16.63 7.17
N LYS A 81 31.25 -16.25 7.72
CA LYS A 81 32.45 -15.90 6.91
C LYS A 81 32.91 -17.08 6.06
N SER A 82 33.41 -16.81 4.88
CA SER A 82 33.80 -17.82 3.88
C SER A 82 34.80 -18.85 4.38
N ASN A 83 35.76 -18.44 5.21
CA ASN A 83 36.74 -19.33 5.81
C ASN A 83 36.19 -20.26 6.92
N LEU A 84 34.96 -20.03 7.34
CA LEU A 84 34.22 -20.80 8.35
C LEU A 84 32.97 -21.44 7.78
N ALA A 85 32.69 -21.21 6.49
CA ALA A 85 31.53 -21.81 5.81
C ALA A 85 31.64 -23.33 5.78
N PRO A 86 30.50 -24.06 5.90
CA PRO A 86 30.52 -25.51 5.78
C PRO A 86 31.05 -25.93 4.42
N GLU A 87 31.82 -26.98 4.40
CA GLU A 87 32.36 -27.56 3.16
C GLU A 87 31.23 -28.27 2.40
N ILE A 88 30.80 -27.64 1.31
CA ILE A 88 29.80 -28.23 0.41
C ILE A 88 30.55 -29.00 -0.70
N LYS A 89 30.25 -30.29 -0.86
CA LYS A 89 30.83 -31.19 -1.89
C LYS A 89 29.88 -31.35 -3.07
N ASP A 90 30.13 -32.39 -3.85
CA ASP A 90 29.35 -32.74 -5.05
C ASP A 90 27.90 -33.16 -4.76
N VAL A 91 27.59 -33.40 -3.48
CA VAL A 91 26.24 -33.75 -3.01
C VAL A 91 25.94 -32.99 -1.73
N PHE A 92 24.69 -32.54 -1.59
CA PHE A 92 24.23 -31.94 -0.35
C PHE A 92 22.71 -32.05 -0.19
N THR A 93 22.27 -31.92 1.03
CA THR A 93 20.88 -31.65 1.39
C THR A 93 20.83 -30.42 2.28
N ILE A 94 19.86 -29.54 2.07
CA ILE A 94 19.58 -28.39 2.92
C ILE A 94 18.12 -28.44 3.30
N GLU A 95 17.83 -28.18 4.58
CA GLU A 95 16.47 -28.07 5.08
C GLU A 95 16.31 -26.85 5.97
N ALA A 96 15.09 -26.32 6.05
CA ALA A 96 14.69 -25.26 6.97
C ALA A 96 13.19 -25.33 7.22
N TRP A 97 12.77 -24.79 8.36
CA TRP A 97 11.40 -24.42 8.61
C TRP A 97 11.23 -22.93 8.35
N ILE A 98 10.24 -22.58 7.54
CA ILE A 98 9.97 -21.18 7.19
C ILE A 98 8.50 -20.84 7.41
N ALA A 99 8.24 -19.57 7.78
CA ALA A 99 6.91 -18.99 7.75
C ALA A 99 7.02 -17.61 7.09
N VAL A 100 6.58 -17.50 5.85
CA VAL A 100 6.67 -16.26 5.05
C VAL A 100 5.59 -15.28 5.50
N ALA A 101 5.96 -14.07 5.85
CA ALA A 101 5.03 -13.00 6.23
C ALA A 101 4.61 -12.14 5.04
N ALA A 102 5.51 -11.93 4.08
CA ALA A 102 5.22 -11.29 2.80
C ALA A 102 6.13 -11.87 1.70
N TYR A 103 5.58 -12.00 0.49
CA TYR A 103 6.39 -12.41 -0.64
C TYR A 103 7.37 -11.30 -1.03
N PRO A 104 8.63 -11.65 -1.33
CA PRO A 104 9.61 -10.68 -1.79
C PRO A 104 9.27 -10.19 -3.19
N TRP A 105 9.89 -9.09 -3.63
CA TRP A 105 9.77 -8.60 -5.00
C TRP A 105 10.74 -9.27 -5.97
N ASN A 106 11.75 -9.88 -5.39
CA ASN A 106 12.83 -10.61 -6.03
C ASN A 106 12.87 -12.04 -5.47
N TRP A 107 13.86 -12.78 -5.85
CA TRP A 107 14.21 -14.03 -5.18
C TRP A 107 14.92 -13.69 -3.86
N ALA A 108 14.26 -13.94 -2.73
CA ALA A 108 14.83 -13.75 -1.41
C ALA A 108 15.37 -15.06 -0.87
N PRO A 109 16.67 -15.16 -0.57
CA PRO A 109 17.27 -16.41 -0.12
C PRO A 109 16.77 -16.83 1.28
N ILE A 110 16.45 -18.10 1.42
CA ILE A 110 16.47 -18.80 2.70
C ILE A 110 17.93 -19.03 3.09
N ILE A 111 18.72 -19.49 2.11
CA ILE A 111 20.16 -19.67 2.25
C ILE A 111 20.85 -19.38 0.90
N ASP A 112 22.02 -18.73 0.94
CA ASP A 112 22.79 -18.33 -0.24
C ASP A 112 24.29 -18.52 0.00
N LEU A 113 24.91 -19.34 -0.86
CA LEU A 113 26.36 -19.50 -0.98
C LEU A 113 26.79 -19.23 -2.43
N SER A 114 26.21 -18.24 -3.09
CA SER A 114 26.52 -17.92 -4.48
C SER A 114 27.60 -16.85 -4.61
N GLN A 115 28.33 -16.87 -5.73
CA GLN A 115 29.24 -15.80 -6.14
C GLN A 115 28.97 -15.47 -7.61
N GLY A 116 28.11 -14.47 -7.81
CA GLY A 116 27.57 -14.16 -9.14
C GLY A 116 26.73 -15.32 -9.69
N ILE A 117 26.80 -15.50 -11.02
CA ILE A 117 26.05 -16.56 -11.72
C ILE A 117 26.90 -17.81 -11.99
N LEU A 118 28.18 -17.76 -11.66
CA LEU A 118 29.18 -18.76 -12.06
C LEU A 118 29.53 -19.74 -10.95
N TYR A 119 29.24 -19.42 -9.69
CA TYR A 119 29.64 -20.21 -8.54
C TYR A 119 28.54 -20.29 -7.49
N GLY A 120 28.46 -21.43 -6.81
CA GLY A 120 27.62 -21.67 -5.65
C GLY A 120 26.19 -22.03 -5.95
N PHE A 121 25.36 -21.84 -4.95
CA PHE A 121 23.93 -22.12 -5.01
C PHE A 121 23.15 -21.09 -4.20
N ASP A 122 21.85 -20.98 -4.49
CA ASP A 122 20.86 -20.27 -3.68
C ASP A 122 19.56 -21.08 -3.58
N PHE A 123 19.00 -21.14 -2.38
CA PHE A 123 17.67 -21.68 -2.13
C PHE A 123 16.78 -20.51 -1.67
N SER A 124 15.78 -20.17 -2.46
CA SER A 124 15.10 -18.87 -2.36
C SER A 124 13.58 -18.98 -2.49
N VAL A 125 12.86 -18.03 -1.86
CA VAL A 125 11.43 -17.80 -2.08
C VAL A 125 11.26 -16.73 -3.16
N GLY A 126 10.29 -16.94 -4.04
CA GLY A 126 9.97 -16.04 -5.15
C GLY A 126 8.81 -15.07 -4.86
N PRO A 127 8.58 -14.14 -5.81
CA PRO A 127 7.59 -13.05 -5.66
C PRO A 127 6.14 -13.48 -5.48
N ARG A 128 5.79 -14.71 -5.76
CA ARG A 128 4.42 -15.25 -5.65
C ARG A 128 4.38 -16.54 -4.83
N GLY A 129 5.37 -16.75 -3.96
CA GLY A 129 5.47 -17.97 -3.15
C GLY A 129 6.00 -19.19 -3.92
N GLU A 130 6.78 -18.99 -4.97
CA GLU A 130 7.59 -20.03 -5.59
C GLU A 130 8.75 -20.38 -4.68
N LEU A 131 9.30 -21.60 -4.83
CA LEU A 131 10.64 -21.93 -4.36
C LEU A 131 11.57 -22.12 -5.55
N ARG A 132 12.84 -21.72 -5.37
CA ARG A 132 13.89 -21.92 -6.36
C ARG A 132 15.13 -22.50 -5.70
N LEU A 133 15.68 -23.55 -6.32
CA LEU A 133 17.06 -23.95 -6.12
C LEU A 133 17.85 -23.54 -7.35
N GLY A 134 18.81 -22.64 -7.18
CA GLY A 134 19.80 -22.28 -8.20
C GLY A 134 21.14 -22.90 -7.90
N GLY A 135 21.81 -23.46 -8.90
CA GLY A 135 23.14 -24.03 -8.76
C GLY A 135 24.01 -23.73 -9.96
N ALA A 136 25.28 -23.38 -9.74
CA ALA A 136 26.25 -23.13 -10.81
C ALA A 136 27.00 -24.43 -11.19
N VAL A 137 26.78 -24.89 -12.43
CA VAL A 137 27.45 -26.09 -13.00
C VAL A 137 27.97 -25.70 -14.38
N ASN A 138 29.22 -26.08 -14.69
CA ASN A 138 29.90 -25.77 -15.97
C ASN A 138 29.83 -24.27 -16.34
N SER A 139 30.08 -23.37 -15.37
CA SER A 139 30.04 -21.93 -15.53
C SER A 139 28.69 -21.40 -16.04
N ARG A 140 27.61 -22.09 -15.72
CA ARG A 140 26.23 -21.68 -15.99
C ARG A 140 25.36 -21.91 -14.77
N LYS A 141 24.43 -21.00 -14.55
CA LYS A 141 23.40 -21.14 -13.51
C LYS A 141 22.29 -22.03 -14.05
N HIS A 142 22.00 -23.10 -13.32
CA HIS A 142 20.84 -23.96 -13.53
C HIS A 142 19.85 -23.71 -12.41
N GLU A 143 18.57 -23.64 -12.73
CA GLU A 143 17.53 -23.34 -11.78
C GLU A 143 16.39 -24.36 -11.88
N LEU A 144 15.97 -24.86 -10.72
CA LEU A 144 14.70 -25.55 -10.53
C LEU A 144 13.76 -24.60 -9.82
N ILE A 145 12.61 -24.30 -10.44
CA ILE A 145 11.59 -23.41 -9.89
C ILE A 145 10.28 -24.20 -9.81
N VAL A 146 9.68 -24.22 -8.62
CA VAL A 146 8.36 -24.80 -8.42
C VAL A 146 7.28 -23.71 -8.53
N PRO A 147 6.01 -24.08 -8.85
CA PRO A 147 4.97 -23.10 -9.19
C PRO A 147 4.68 -22.05 -8.13
N ALA A 148 4.12 -20.92 -8.56
CA ALA A 148 3.53 -19.90 -7.70
C ALA A 148 2.48 -20.49 -6.75
N GLY A 149 2.39 -19.94 -5.54
CA GLY A 149 1.47 -20.43 -4.50
C GLY A 149 1.94 -21.69 -3.76
N THR A 150 3.13 -22.19 -4.08
CA THR A 150 3.71 -23.35 -3.37
C THR A 150 3.90 -23.06 -1.88
N ILE A 151 4.41 -21.89 -1.53
CA ILE A 151 4.60 -21.47 -0.13
C ILE A 151 3.45 -20.55 0.26
N PRO A 152 2.57 -20.96 1.21
CA PRO A 152 1.52 -20.11 1.73
C PRO A 152 2.09 -19.04 2.68
N LEU A 153 1.40 -17.90 2.78
CA LEU A 153 1.71 -16.89 3.78
C LEU A 153 1.26 -17.31 5.17
N ASN A 154 1.97 -16.81 6.18
CA ASN A 154 1.59 -16.89 7.59
C ASN A 154 1.34 -18.33 8.09
N LYS A 155 2.09 -19.28 7.55
CA LYS A 155 2.04 -20.70 7.95
C LYS A 155 3.44 -21.29 7.95
N TRP A 156 3.72 -22.13 8.92
CA TRP A 156 4.92 -22.92 8.93
C TRP A 156 4.92 -23.94 7.79
N VAL A 157 6.05 -24.02 7.11
CA VAL A 157 6.31 -24.98 6.03
C VAL A 157 7.72 -25.51 6.21
N HIS A 158 7.88 -26.83 6.26
CA HIS A 158 9.18 -27.46 6.10
C HIS A 158 9.56 -27.45 4.63
N VAL A 159 10.74 -26.95 4.32
CA VAL A 159 11.30 -26.93 2.98
C VAL A 159 12.67 -27.62 2.97
N ALA A 160 12.92 -28.44 1.95
CA ALA A 160 14.22 -29.05 1.77
C ALA A 160 14.60 -29.06 0.29
N THR A 161 15.91 -29.15 0.03
CA THR A 161 16.45 -29.28 -1.31
C THR A 161 17.65 -30.20 -1.33
N ARG A 162 17.84 -30.92 -2.45
CA ARG A 162 18.98 -31.79 -2.69
C ARG A 162 19.64 -31.45 -4.01
N PHE A 163 20.95 -31.64 -4.03
CA PHE A 163 21.75 -31.69 -5.24
C PHE A 163 22.54 -32.99 -5.22
N ASP A 164 22.43 -33.86 -6.25
CA ASP A 164 23.11 -35.11 -6.33
C ASP A 164 24.36 -35.07 -7.24
N ALA A 165 25.21 -36.13 -7.15
CA ALA A 165 26.41 -36.23 -7.93
C ALA A 165 26.18 -36.34 -9.45
N ASN A 166 24.96 -36.64 -9.89
CA ASN A 166 24.57 -36.70 -11.29
C ASN A 166 24.06 -35.32 -11.80
N GLY A 167 24.02 -34.34 -10.94
CA GLY A 167 23.51 -33.00 -11.26
C GLY A 167 21.99 -32.92 -11.22
N LYS A 168 21.31 -33.70 -10.41
CA LYS A 168 19.89 -33.60 -10.19
C LYS A 168 19.61 -32.60 -9.08
N LEU A 169 18.72 -31.63 -9.37
CA LEU A 169 18.14 -30.68 -8.41
C LEU A 169 16.79 -31.21 -7.97
N GLU A 170 16.49 -31.16 -6.68
CA GLU A 170 15.19 -31.57 -6.12
C GLU A 170 14.75 -30.61 -5.03
N ILE A 171 13.43 -30.32 -4.98
CA ILE A 171 12.80 -29.49 -3.95
C ILE A 171 11.67 -30.26 -3.29
N PHE A 172 11.63 -30.19 -1.95
CA PHE A 172 10.62 -30.82 -1.10
C PHE A 172 9.86 -29.78 -0.30
N LYS A 173 8.58 -30.06 -0.06
CA LYS A 173 7.71 -29.32 0.84
C LYS A 173 7.01 -30.29 1.79
N ASN A 174 7.15 -30.07 3.10
CA ASN A 174 6.56 -30.92 4.13
C ASN A 174 6.84 -32.42 3.90
N GLY A 175 8.07 -32.73 3.53
CA GLY A 175 8.52 -34.10 3.27
C GLY A 175 8.21 -34.65 1.87
N VAL A 176 7.40 -33.99 1.07
CA VAL A 176 6.95 -34.40 -0.27
C VAL A 176 7.83 -33.77 -1.35
N LEU A 177 8.34 -34.57 -2.29
CA LEU A 177 9.02 -34.06 -3.48
C LEU A 177 8.01 -33.31 -4.37
N ILE A 178 8.26 -32.02 -4.62
CA ILE A 178 7.38 -31.15 -5.40
C ILE A 178 7.98 -30.67 -6.73
N GLY A 179 9.25 -30.97 -6.98
CA GLY A 179 9.90 -30.67 -8.24
C GLY A 179 11.29 -31.28 -8.30
N ASP A 180 11.66 -31.65 -9.52
CA ASP A 180 13.02 -32.12 -9.81
C ASP A 180 13.46 -31.70 -11.22
N LYS A 181 14.78 -31.61 -11.43
CA LYS A 181 15.39 -31.23 -12.69
C LYS A 181 16.80 -31.73 -12.82
N ASN A 182 17.14 -32.35 -13.95
CA ASN A 182 18.52 -32.67 -14.27
C ASN A 182 19.23 -31.48 -14.91
N VAL A 183 20.47 -31.24 -14.50
CA VAL A 183 21.34 -30.24 -15.14
C VAL A 183 21.66 -30.72 -16.57
N ILE A 184 21.38 -29.92 -17.57
CA ILE A 184 21.66 -30.24 -18.96
C ILE A 184 23.17 -30.18 -19.19
N LYS A 185 23.78 -31.31 -19.61
CA LYS A 185 25.16 -31.31 -20.07
C LYS A 185 25.27 -30.45 -21.32
N PRO A 186 26.19 -29.48 -21.39
CA PRO A 186 26.43 -28.76 -22.64
C PRO A 186 26.97 -29.75 -23.68
N PRO A 187 26.67 -29.57 -24.99
CA PRO A 187 27.32 -30.36 -26.03
C PRO A 187 28.83 -30.18 -25.90
N GLN A 188 29.60 -31.24 -26.16
CA GLN A 188 31.06 -31.23 -26.10
C GLN A 188 31.62 -30.11 -26.97
N LEU A 189 31.94 -28.99 -26.37
CA LEU A 189 32.80 -27.97 -26.97
C LEU A 189 34.24 -28.41 -26.76
N SER A 190 34.96 -28.52 -27.86
CA SER A 190 36.33 -29.02 -27.97
C SER A 190 37.19 -28.73 -26.72
N GLY A 191 37.63 -29.80 -26.05
CA GLY A 191 38.73 -29.82 -25.10
C GLY A 191 38.41 -29.73 -23.61
N ARG A 192 37.15 -29.73 -23.18
CA ARG A 192 36.78 -29.84 -21.75
C ARG A 192 35.68 -30.87 -21.54
N ASN A 193 35.93 -31.86 -20.72
CA ASN A 193 34.89 -32.79 -20.29
C ASN A 193 33.89 -32.05 -19.36
N PRO A 194 32.60 -31.91 -19.75
CA PRO A 194 31.62 -31.29 -18.88
C PRO A 194 31.41 -32.17 -17.62
N THR A 195 31.41 -31.53 -16.46
CA THR A 195 31.12 -32.18 -15.19
C THR A 195 29.71 -31.83 -14.75
N ASN A 196 29.07 -32.68 -13.96
CA ASN A 196 27.78 -32.36 -13.31
C ASN A 196 28.01 -31.78 -11.92
N LYS A 197 29.25 -31.42 -11.59
CA LYS A 197 29.63 -30.93 -10.27
C LYS A 197 29.28 -29.47 -10.08
N LEU A 198 28.81 -29.15 -8.88
CA LEU A 198 28.57 -27.77 -8.45
C LEU A 198 29.91 -27.02 -8.32
N GLN A 199 29.96 -25.82 -8.85
CA GLN A 199 31.14 -24.97 -8.74
C GLN A 199 31.06 -24.13 -7.47
N ILE A 200 31.67 -24.58 -6.39
CA ILE A 200 31.65 -23.93 -5.10
C ILE A 200 32.60 -22.72 -5.10
N PRO A 201 32.18 -21.52 -4.62
CA PRO A 201 33.03 -20.37 -4.52
C PRO A 201 34.06 -20.55 -3.38
N LYS A 202 35.31 -20.13 -3.61
CA LYS A 202 36.35 -20.21 -2.59
C LYS A 202 36.25 -19.12 -1.49
N ASN A 203 35.68 -17.98 -1.82
CA ASN A 203 35.70 -16.77 -0.97
C ASN A 203 34.32 -16.12 -0.88
N ALA A 204 33.26 -16.92 -0.79
CA ALA A 204 31.91 -16.37 -0.59
C ALA A 204 31.40 -16.68 0.83
N ASP A 205 30.94 -15.66 1.52
CA ASP A 205 30.27 -15.85 2.80
C ASP A 205 28.94 -16.59 2.58
N LEU A 206 28.54 -17.46 3.51
CA LEU A 206 27.21 -18.04 3.51
C LEU A 206 26.25 -17.08 4.20
N LEU A 207 25.10 -16.84 3.56
CA LEU A 207 24.05 -15.97 4.09
C LEU A 207 22.78 -16.78 4.38
N ILE A 208 22.13 -16.49 5.50
CA ILE A 208 20.77 -16.97 5.81
C ILE A 208 19.85 -15.77 5.84
N GLY A 209 18.76 -15.82 5.10
CA GLY A 209 17.71 -14.80 5.03
C GLY A 209 18.05 -13.52 4.28
N GLY A 210 19.33 -13.26 4.02
CA GLY A 210 19.82 -12.03 3.42
C GLY A 210 20.22 -12.13 1.96
N ILE A 211 20.23 -11.02 1.23
CA ILE A 211 20.73 -10.94 -0.13
C ILE A 211 22.18 -10.43 -0.17
N ARG A 212 22.96 -10.94 -1.12
CA ARG A 212 24.39 -10.68 -1.19
C ARG A 212 24.75 -9.28 -1.69
N LYS A 213 24.10 -8.84 -2.75
CA LYS A 213 24.26 -7.50 -3.33
C LYS A 213 22.91 -6.97 -3.77
N PRO A 214 22.37 -5.98 -3.08
CA PRO A 214 21.20 -5.27 -3.57
C PRO A 214 21.58 -4.51 -4.85
N SER A 215 20.77 -4.68 -5.90
CA SER A 215 20.90 -3.79 -7.06
C SER A 215 20.29 -2.42 -6.72
N ARG A 216 20.85 -1.36 -7.23
CA ARG A 216 20.23 -0.06 -7.14
C ARG A 216 18.93 -0.05 -7.94
N PRO A 217 17.82 0.55 -7.44
CA PRO A 217 16.67 0.83 -8.27
C PRO A 217 17.09 1.78 -9.39
N SER A 218 16.58 1.55 -10.59
CA SER A 218 16.77 2.54 -11.64
C SER A 218 15.73 3.66 -11.46
N SER A 219 16.07 4.87 -11.91
CA SER A 219 15.13 5.99 -11.99
C SER A 219 13.89 5.67 -12.85
N TRP A 220 13.99 4.68 -13.71
CA TRP A 220 12.98 4.23 -14.64
C TRP A 220 12.21 2.99 -14.18
N VAL A 221 12.24 2.65 -12.92
CA VAL A 221 11.54 1.46 -12.36
C VAL A 221 10.10 1.39 -12.82
N ARG A 222 9.42 2.52 -12.84
CA ARG A 222 8.03 2.64 -13.25
C ARG A 222 7.80 2.31 -14.74
N PHE A 223 8.65 2.80 -15.62
CA PHE A 223 8.49 2.66 -17.07
C PHE A 223 9.14 1.41 -17.65
N LYS A 224 10.25 0.98 -17.10
CA LYS A 224 11.03 -0.15 -17.63
C LYS A 224 10.78 -1.47 -16.91
N GLY A 225 9.90 -1.50 -15.92
CA GLY A 225 9.58 -2.70 -15.16
C GLY A 225 10.74 -3.23 -14.32
N ASN A 226 11.78 -2.43 -14.10
CA ASN A 226 12.89 -2.79 -13.23
C ASN A 226 12.39 -2.82 -11.79
N ARG A 227 12.61 -3.94 -11.11
CA ARG A 227 12.22 -4.10 -9.72
C ARG A 227 13.45 -4.02 -8.84
N PRO A 228 13.29 -3.47 -7.63
CA PRO A 228 14.34 -3.58 -6.65
C PRO A 228 14.65 -5.06 -6.39
N SER A 229 15.92 -5.40 -6.32
CA SER A 229 16.39 -6.74 -6.03
C SER A 229 17.08 -6.85 -4.67
N TRP A 230 16.78 -5.93 -3.76
CA TRP A 230 17.41 -5.89 -2.43
C TRP A 230 16.49 -6.31 -1.29
N TYR A 231 15.35 -6.90 -1.57
CA TYR A 231 14.51 -7.47 -0.54
C TYR A 231 15.13 -8.76 -0.02
N SER A 232 15.34 -8.79 1.29
CA SER A 232 15.71 -9.97 2.05
C SER A 232 14.47 -10.83 2.34
N PHE A 233 14.66 -11.97 3.01
CA PHE A 233 13.55 -12.81 3.45
C PHE A 233 12.66 -12.02 4.43
N ASP A 234 11.35 -12.10 4.25
CA ASP A 234 10.36 -11.47 5.12
C ASP A 234 9.51 -12.56 5.79
N GLY A 235 9.75 -12.78 7.07
CA GLY A 235 9.09 -13.84 7.83
C GLY A 235 10.04 -14.54 8.80
N ILE A 236 9.68 -15.74 9.21
CA ILE A 236 10.41 -16.50 10.22
C ILE A 236 11.20 -17.63 9.55
N ILE A 237 12.44 -17.79 9.96
CA ILE A 237 13.29 -18.95 9.63
C ILE A 237 13.69 -19.63 10.93
N ASP A 238 13.64 -20.97 10.91
CA ASP A 238 14.00 -21.83 12.02
C ASP A 238 14.63 -23.12 11.52
N GLU A 239 15.37 -23.82 12.39
CA GLU A 239 15.91 -25.17 12.16
C GLU A 239 16.65 -25.33 10.82
N VAL A 240 17.54 -24.40 10.48
CA VAL A 240 18.32 -24.46 9.24
C VAL A 240 19.43 -25.51 9.38
N LYS A 241 19.45 -26.53 8.50
CA LYS A 241 20.48 -27.59 8.52
C LYS A 241 21.06 -27.81 7.14
N ILE A 242 22.37 -28.10 7.11
CA ILE A 242 23.13 -28.46 5.94
C ILE A 242 23.77 -29.82 6.13
N TYR A 243 23.64 -30.71 5.17
CA TYR A 243 24.21 -32.03 5.14
C TYR A 243 25.08 -32.19 3.90
N ASN A 244 26.27 -32.78 4.06
CA ASN A 244 27.17 -33.23 2.95
C ASN A 244 26.81 -34.61 2.38
N SER A 245 25.54 -34.95 2.42
CA SER A 245 25.00 -36.21 1.94
C SER A 245 23.61 -36.02 1.38
N LEU A 246 23.16 -36.97 0.57
CA LEU A 246 21.78 -37.04 0.15
C LEU A 246 20.97 -37.72 1.24
N LEU A 247 20.10 -36.97 1.89
CA LEU A 247 19.08 -37.57 2.74
C LEU A 247 18.10 -38.37 1.88
N SER A 248 17.71 -39.57 2.31
CA SER A 248 16.65 -40.33 1.67
C SER A 248 15.28 -39.59 1.81
N ASN A 249 14.31 -39.95 0.98
CA ASN A 249 12.96 -39.42 1.10
C ASN A 249 12.36 -39.68 2.50
N SER A 250 12.64 -40.85 3.08
CA SER A 250 12.19 -41.20 4.43
C SER A 250 12.81 -40.31 5.52
N GLU A 251 14.09 -39.96 5.37
CA GLU A 251 14.75 -39.03 6.29
C GLU A 251 14.16 -37.61 6.16
N ILE A 252 13.92 -37.13 4.93
CA ILE A 252 13.27 -35.80 4.73
C ILE A 252 11.85 -35.79 5.30
N ILE A 253 11.07 -36.86 5.14
CA ILE A 253 9.73 -36.99 5.76
C ILE A 253 9.88 -36.99 7.29
N LYS A 254 10.82 -37.69 7.86
CA LYS A 254 11.08 -37.71 9.31
C LYS A 254 11.40 -36.31 9.82
N MET A 255 12.23 -35.52 9.12
CA MET A 255 12.55 -34.14 9.49
C MET A 255 11.31 -33.24 9.40
N ALA A 256 10.53 -33.36 8.33
CA ALA A 256 9.29 -32.58 8.14
C ALA A 256 8.20 -32.91 9.18
N THR A 257 8.24 -34.09 9.78
CA THR A 257 7.26 -34.52 10.81
C THR A 257 7.81 -34.48 12.24
N ALA A 258 9.08 -34.05 12.40
CA ALA A 258 9.72 -33.95 13.70
C ALA A 258 9.04 -32.95 14.64
N TYR A 259 8.41 -31.93 14.06
CA TYR A 259 7.73 -30.88 14.78
C TYR A 259 6.26 -30.77 14.35
N SER A 260 5.40 -30.40 15.30
CA SER A 260 3.99 -30.07 15.05
C SER A 260 3.79 -28.59 15.42
N PRO A 261 4.13 -27.69 14.48
CA PRO A 261 4.12 -26.27 14.79
C PRO A 261 2.70 -25.77 15.09
N ASN A 262 2.58 -25.00 16.17
CA ASN A 262 1.36 -24.27 16.47
C ASN A 262 1.07 -23.25 15.37
N ILE A 263 -0.20 -22.86 15.24
CA ILE A 263 -0.59 -21.81 14.32
C ILE A 263 0.15 -20.53 14.71
N LEU A 264 1.00 -20.04 13.82
CA LEU A 264 1.69 -18.78 14.03
C LEU A 264 0.70 -17.63 13.86
N PRO A 265 0.62 -16.74 14.84
CA PRO A 265 -0.17 -15.52 14.68
C PRO A 265 0.65 -14.44 13.94
N ILE A 266 1.17 -14.72 12.76
CA ILE A 266 1.59 -13.62 11.89
C ILE A 266 0.32 -12.97 11.40
N LYS A 267 0.00 -11.78 11.92
CA LYS A 267 -1.17 -11.04 11.51
C LYS A 267 -1.02 -10.58 10.06
N SER A 268 -2.05 -10.76 9.26
CA SER A 268 -2.16 -10.14 7.95
C SER A 268 -1.92 -8.63 8.07
N ARG A 269 -1.03 -8.10 7.24
CA ARG A 269 -0.77 -6.65 7.16
C ARG A 269 -1.95 -5.97 6.51
N GLN A 270 -2.31 -4.77 7.00
CA GLN A 270 -3.40 -3.98 6.44
C GLN A 270 -3.01 -2.51 6.46
N LEU A 271 -3.44 -1.76 5.44
CA LEU A 271 -3.27 -0.31 5.42
C LEU A 271 -3.91 0.32 6.66
N PRO A 272 -3.20 1.24 7.33
CA PRO A 272 -3.65 1.78 8.61
C PRO A 272 -4.73 2.84 8.42
N SER A 273 -5.98 2.47 8.59
CA SER A 273 -7.16 3.31 8.32
C SER A 273 -7.73 4.04 9.53
N GLY A 274 -7.12 3.89 10.69
CA GLY A 274 -7.68 4.38 11.95
C GLY A 274 -8.91 3.58 12.43
N PRO A 275 -9.59 4.03 13.50
CA PRO A 275 -10.73 3.34 14.08
C PRO A 275 -11.92 3.22 13.12
N LEU A 276 -12.59 2.07 13.14
CA LEU A 276 -13.81 1.83 12.39
C LEU A 276 -15.00 2.61 12.97
N GLY A 277 -16.05 2.76 12.18
CA GLY A 277 -17.29 3.40 12.55
C GLY A 277 -17.22 4.93 12.60
N THR A 278 -18.34 5.54 13.02
CA THR A 278 -18.44 6.99 13.19
C THR A 278 -17.57 7.49 14.35
N GLY A 279 -17.22 8.77 14.32
CA GLY A 279 -16.48 9.42 15.40
C GLY A 279 -16.79 10.91 15.40
N ASN A 280 -16.42 11.64 16.44
CA ASN A 280 -16.62 13.07 16.47
C ASN A 280 -16.04 13.73 15.22
N PHE A 281 -16.81 14.63 14.59
CA PHE A 281 -16.33 15.35 13.42
C PHE A 281 -15.08 16.18 13.77
N GLY A 282 -14.02 15.98 13.00
CA GLY A 282 -12.75 16.68 13.22
C GLY A 282 -11.58 16.02 12.52
N ALA A 283 -10.44 16.72 12.53
CA ALA A 283 -9.16 16.21 12.14
C ALA A 283 -8.28 15.99 13.38
N TYR A 284 -7.54 14.90 13.40
CA TYR A 284 -6.77 14.47 14.56
C TYR A 284 -5.35 14.11 14.15
N TYR A 285 -4.37 14.69 14.83
CA TYR A 285 -3.01 14.20 14.74
C TYR A 285 -2.91 12.82 15.40
N THR A 286 -2.33 11.90 14.69
CA THR A 286 -2.16 10.52 15.14
C THR A 286 -0.90 9.90 14.56
N LYS A 287 -0.54 8.70 14.98
CA LYS A 287 0.49 7.89 14.35
C LYS A 287 -0.17 6.60 13.85
N LEU A 288 -0.31 6.49 12.54
CA LEU A 288 -0.88 5.32 11.90
C LEU A 288 0.23 4.29 11.68
N ASN A 289 0.09 3.12 12.28
CA ASN A 289 1.08 2.05 12.18
C ASN A 289 0.63 1.01 11.16
N TYR A 290 1.55 0.60 10.28
CA TYR A 290 1.31 -0.43 9.27
C TYR A 290 1.70 -1.81 9.80
N TYR A 291 2.99 -2.04 10.00
CA TYR A 291 3.53 -3.20 10.71
C TYR A 291 4.91 -2.85 11.28
N PRO A 292 5.36 -3.54 12.36
CA PRO A 292 6.50 -3.07 13.15
C PRO A 292 7.78 -2.86 12.34
N GLU A 293 8.12 -3.77 11.44
CA GLU A 293 9.36 -3.70 10.67
C GLU A 293 9.33 -2.53 9.68
N TRP A 294 8.19 -2.29 9.04
CA TRP A 294 8.01 -1.16 8.14
C TRP A 294 8.04 0.17 8.91
N ASP A 295 7.31 0.24 10.02
CA ASP A 295 7.27 1.44 10.87
C ASP A 295 8.64 1.78 11.45
N ALA A 296 9.45 0.78 11.84
CA ALA A 296 10.81 0.94 12.33
C ALA A 296 11.79 1.41 11.25
N LEU A 297 11.57 1.02 10.01
CA LEU A 297 12.39 1.44 8.87
C LEU A 297 12.01 2.83 8.34
N TRP A 298 10.81 3.29 8.65
CA TRP A 298 10.32 4.57 8.20
C TRP A 298 11.02 5.72 8.90
N ARG A 299 11.86 6.45 8.19
CA ARG A 299 12.74 7.48 8.75
C ARG A 299 12.19 8.89 8.62
N VAL A 300 10.92 9.03 8.62
CA VAL A 300 10.27 10.34 8.61
C VAL A 300 10.06 10.80 10.04
N GLY A 301 11.07 11.03 10.79
CA GLY A 301 10.96 11.56 12.15
C GLY A 301 9.68 11.16 12.93
N ASP A 302 9.30 11.90 13.94
CA ASP A 302 8.03 11.74 14.65
C ASP A 302 6.90 12.60 14.05
N HIS A 303 6.98 12.92 12.76
CA HIS A 303 5.91 13.64 12.08
C HIS A 303 4.59 12.85 12.15
N PRO A 304 3.51 13.48 12.63
CA PRO A 304 2.24 12.81 12.77
C PRO A 304 1.57 12.59 11.41
N ASP A 305 0.75 11.56 11.36
CA ASP A 305 -0.29 11.41 10.35
C ASP A 305 -1.52 12.22 10.76
N ILE A 306 -2.47 12.45 9.84
CA ILE A 306 -3.75 13.08 10.15
C ILE A 306 -4.87 12.14 9.76
N LEU A 307 -5.84 11.99 10.68
CA LEU A 307 -7.09 11.26 10.48
C LEU A 307 -8.26 12.23 10.56
N VAL A 308 -9.11 12.30 9.53
CA VAL A 308 -10.38 13.01 9.55
C VAL A 308 -11.52 12.02 9.79
N ARG A 309 -12.39 12.34 10.74
CA ARG A 309 -13.56 11.53 11.09
C ARG A 309 -14.84 12.33 10.97
N PHE A 310 -15.93 11.61 10.78
CA PHE A 310 -17.28 12.14 10.68
C PHE A 310 -18.20 11.46 11.70
N ASP A 311 -19.08 12.22 12.32
CA ASP A 311 -20.06 11.69 13.27
C ASP A 311 -21.35 11.20 12.59
N THR A 312 -21.59 11.63 11.35
CA THR A 312 -22.74 11.24 10.51
C THR A 312 -22.41 10.11 9.53
N SER A 313 -21.13 9.72 9.38
CA SER A 313 -20.68 8.72 8.44
C SER A 313 -19.49 7.93 8.99
N PRO A 314 -19.42 6.61 8.75
CA PRO A 314 -18.29 5.79 9.15
C PRO A 314 -17.08 5.92 8.21
N VAL A 315 -17.18 6.72 7.14
CA VAL A 315 -16.05 6.97 6.24
C VAL A 315 -14.99 7.81 6.94
N ARG A 316 -13.76 7.69 6.47
CA ARG A 316 -12.60 8.39 7.04
C ARG A 316 -11.75 8.99 5.94
N VAL A 317 -10.95 10.01 6.26
CA VAL A 317 -9.87 10.46 5.39
C VAL A 317 -8.57 10.34 6.15
N VAL A 318 -7.60 9.67 5.55
CA VAL A 318 -6.27 9.49 6.12
C VAL A 318 -5.24 10.23 5.30
N PHE A 319 -4.39 10.98 5.98
CA PHE A 319 -3.16 11.56 5.44
C PHE A 319 -2.02 10.79 6.10
N TRP A 320 -1.55 9.76 5.43
CA TRP A 320 -0.59 8.84 5.99
C TRP A 320 0.79 9.02 5.35
N ARG A 321 1.83 9.02 6.18
CA ARG A 321 3.22 9.13 5.69
C ARG A 321 3.62 8.02 4.71
N GLY A 322 2.97 6.84 4.75
CA GLY A 322 3.18 5.74 3.79
C GLY A 322 2.65 6.04 2.39
N THR A 323 1.82 7.07 2.25
CA THR A 323 1.35 7.63 0.99
C THR A 323 1.91 9.04 0.77
N GLN A 324 3.03 9.38 1.37
CA GLN A 324 3.63 10.71 1.37
C GLN A 324 2.59 11.82 1.67
N TYR A 325 1.65 11.50 2.56
CA TYR A 325 0.50 12.33 2.94
C TYR A 325 -0.54 12.59 1.86
N SER A 326 -0.45 11.99 0.66
CA SER A 326 -1.58 12.03 -0.25
C SER A 326 -2.82 11.47 0.45
N PRO A 327 -3.91 12.22 0.51
CA PRO A 327 -5.09 11.79 1.25
C PRO A 327 -5.77 10.61 0.59
N ALA A 328 -6.25 9.70 1.41
CA ALA A 328 -7.11 8.61 0.98
C ALA A 328 -8.43 8.63 1.73
N TRP A 329 -9.52 8.57 0.98
CA TRP A 329 -10.83 8.27 1.50
C TRP A 329 -10.96 6.78 1.76
N VAL A 330 -11.49 6.41 2.91
CA VAL A 330 -11.60 5.03 3.36
C VAL A 330 -13.06 4.72 3.70
N THR A 331 -13.60 3.66 3.11
CA THR A 331 -14.98 3.20 3.36
C THR A 331 -15.14 2.58 4.76
N ASP A 332 -16.38 2.30 5.12
CA ASP A 332 -16.75 1.55 6.34
C ASP A 332 -16.07 0.17 6.42
N ASN A 333 -15.89 -0.50 5.28
CA ASN A 333 -15.25 -1.81 5.16
C ASN A 333 -13.78 -1.76 4.68
N ASN A 334 -13.09 -0.63 4.94
CA ASN A 334 -11.65 -0.44 4.68
C ASN A 334 -11.21 -0.49 3.21
N LEU A 335 -12.05 -0.13 2.27
CA LEU A 335 -11.63 0.10 0.89
C LEU A 335 -11.10 1.53 0.75
N TRP A 336 -9.97 1.69 0.07
CA TRP A 336 -9.23 2.93 -0.01
C TRP A 336 -9.28 3.54 -1.39
N MET A 337 -9.50 4.85 -1.44
CA MET A 337 -9.43 5.68 -2.64
C MET A 337 -8.56 6.89 -2.37
N ALA A 338 -7.43 7.00 -3.04
CA ALA A 338 -6.62 8.21 -3.02
C ALA A 338 -6.90 9.09 -4.23
N ASP A 339 -6.75 10.38 -4.02
CA ASP A 339 -6.52 11.33 -5.10
C ASP A 339 -5.02 11.53 -5.25
N GLN A 340 -4.54 11.44 -6.49
CA GLN A 340 -3.16 11.71 -6.76
C GLN A 340 -2.90 13.23 -6.76
N SER A 341 -1.64 13.58 -6.53
CA SER A 341 -1.13 14.93 -6.57
C SER A 341 -0.96 15.48 -7.98
N VAL A 342 -0.42 16.68 -8.06
CA VAL A 342 0.10 17.24 -9.31
C VAL A 342 1.33 16.46 -9.76
N GLU A 343 1.41 16.18 -11.06
CA GLU A 343 2.59 15.58 -11.71
C GLU A 343 3.17 16.52 -12.75
N GLY A 344 4.48 16.58 -12.80
CA GLY A 344 5.27 17.20 -13.87
C GLY A 344 6.04 16.16 -14.65
N TYR A 345 6.35 16.44 -15.91
CA TYR A 345 7.14 15.56 -16.76
C TYR A 345 8.16 16.34 -17.55
N ASN A 346 9.31 15.72 -17.78
CA ASN A 346 10.23 16.10 -18.83
C ASN A 346 10.54 14.87 -19.69
N ALA A 347 11.52 14.97 -20.61
CA ALA A 347 11.87 13.86 -21.48
C ALA A 347 12.36 12.63 -20.71
N ASP A 348 12.95 12.82 -19.54
CA ASP A 348 13.68 11.79 -18.80
C ASP A 348 13.00 11.33 -17.52
N TYR A 349 12.17 12.18 -16.88
CA TYR A 349 11.64 11.92 -15.54
C TYR A 349 10.17 12.28 -15.37
N THR A 350 9.52 11.60 -14.44
CA THR A 350 8.27 12.02 -13.79
C THR A 350 8.62 12.69 -12.46
N TYR A 351 8.00 13.83 -12.20
CA TYR A 351 8.15 14.61 -10.97
C TYR A 351 6.84 14.62 -10.19
N GLU A 352 6.86 14.04 -9.03
CA GLU A 352 5.66 13.83 -8.21
C GLU A 352 6.02 13.62 -6.73
N HIS A 353 5.08 13.84 -5.83
CA HIS A 353 5.30 13.62 -4.40
C HIS A 353 5.63 12.16 -4.05
N MET A 354 5.15 11.20 -4.84
CA MET A 354 5.41 9.77 -4.60
C MET A 354 6.89 9.40 -4.66
N ASN A 355 7.70 10.20 -5.32
CA ASN A 355 9.15 10.01 -5.38
C ASN A 355 9.86 10.41 -4.07
N ASP A 356 9.21 11.19 -3.21
CA ASP A 356 9.72 11.58 -1.89
C ASP A 356 9.51 10.48 -0.84
N LYS A 357 10.26 9.39 -0.97
CA LYS A 357 10.09 8.20 -0.13
C LYS A 357 10.39 8.42 1.37
N ASN A 358 11.10 9.48 1.70
CA ASN A 358 11.44 9.83 3.07
C ASN A 358 10.68 11.05 3.60
N ASN A 359 9.68 11.56 2.85
CA ASN A 359 8.91 12.77 3.17
C ASN A 359 9.81 13.99 3.51
N HIS A 360 10.91 14.16 2.79
CA HIS A 360 11.79 15.30 2.98
C HIS A 360 11.13 16.61 2.56
N TYR A 361 10.24 16.52 1.56
CA TYR A 361 9.60 17.66 0.91
C TYR A 361 8.08 17.63 1.04
N SER A 362 7.54 16.76 1.90
CA SER A 362 6.10 16.64 2.17
C SER A 362 5.79 17.01 3.62
N ASN A 363 4.85 17.94 3.82
CA ASN A 363 4.44 18.41 5.14
C ASN A 363 2.93 18.49 5.22
N ILE A 364 2.36 18.06 6.37
CA ILE A 364 0.92 18.06 6.62
C ILE A 364 0.61 18.74 7.94
N ARG A 365 -0.49 19.54 8.00
CA ARG A 365 -0.94 20.17 9.24
C ARG A 365 -2.42 20.50 9.21
N ILE A 366 -3.04 20.50 10.38
CA ILE A 366 -4.38 21.03 10.60
C ILE A 366 -4.24 22.54 10.78
N ILE A 367 -4.88 23.32 9.92
CA ILE A 367 -4.81 24.80 9.97
C ILE A 367 -6.11 25.45 10.43
N GLU A 368 -7.23 24.73 10.40
CA GLU A 368 -8.50 25.15 10.94
C GLU A 368 -9.25 23.94 11.50
N GLN A 369 -9.84 24.09 12.67
CA GLN A 369 -10.69 23.06 13.27
C GLN A 369 -11.83 23.70 14.02
N THR A 370 -13.03 23.57 13.48
CA THR A 370 -14.29 23.98 14.09
C THR A 370 -15.34 22.90 13.93
N ASP A 371 -16.45 22.99 14.64
CA ASP A 371 -17.56 22.04 14.48
C ASP A 371 -18.23 22.16 13.08
N ALA A 372 -18.07 23.27 12.40
CA ALA A 372 -18.64 23.54 11.08
C ALA A 372 -17.74 23.11 9.93
N ARG A 373 -16.41 23.15 10.13
CA ARG A 373 -15.43 22.89 9.07
C ARG A 373 -14.08 22.57 9.67
N VAL A 374 -13.35 21.69 8.97
CA VAL A 374 -11.95 21.38 9.24
C VAL A 374 -11.13 21.63 7.99
N VAL A 375 -9.93 22.21 8.14
CA VAL A 375 -9.01 22.43 7.02
C VAL A 375 -7.68 21.79 7.32
N VAL A 376 -7.28 20.87 6.43
CA VAL A 376 -5.97 20.24 6.42
C VAL A 376 -5.16 20.82 5.27
N HIS A 377 -3.94 21.23 5.55
CA HIS A 377 -3.00 21.75 4.57
C HIS A 377 -1.90 20.74 4.33
N TRP A 378 -1.70 20.36 3.07
CA TRP A 378 -0.61 19.51 2.60
C TRP A 378 0.26 20.33 1.63
N ARG A 379 1.55 20.40 1.93
CA ARG A 379 2.56 21.04 1.06
C ARG A 379 3.59 20.00 0.65
N TYR A 380 3.90 19.97 -0.65
CA TYR A 380 4.91 19.07 -1.20
C TYR A 380 5.64 19.70 -2.38
N ALA A 381 6.84 19.21 -2.65
CA ALA A 381 7.57 19.55 -3.85
C ALA A 381 7.36 18.49 -4.94
N LEU A 382 7.41 18.92 -6.19
CA LEU A 382 7.52 18.00 -7.32
C LEU A 382 8.97 17.61 -7.49
N ILE A 383 9.31 16.36 -7.18
CA ILE A 383 10.66 15.83 -7.32
C ILE A 383 10.67 14.54 -8.14
N ASN A 384 11.81 14.23 -8.75
CA ASN A 384 12.05 12.96 -9.40
C ASN A 384 12.63 11.92 -8.42
N VAL A 385 12.90 10.71 -8.92
CA VAL A 385 13.48 9.62 -8.10
C VAL A 385 14.90 9.86 -7.61
N ASP A 386 15.59 10.83 -8.17
CA ASP A 386 16.94 11.25 -7.79
C ASP A 386 16.92 12.44 -6.82
N ASN A 387 15.75 12.84 -6.33
CA ASN A 387 15.47 13.98 -5.45
C ASN A 387 15.75 15.35 -6.08
N GLU A 388 15.69 15.45 -7.40
CA GLU A 388 15.82 16.71 -8.11
C GLU A 388 14.45 17.37 -8.28
N PHE A 389 14.40 18.69 -8.12
CA PHE A 389 13.17 19.48 -8.25
C PHE A 389 12.75 19.68 -9.70
N TYR A 390 11.45 19.64 -9.93
CA TYR A 390 10.84 20.09 -11.18
C TYR A 390 10.95 21.60 -11.30
N ASN A 391 11.36 22.10 -12.48
CA ASN A 391 11.51 23.52 -12.77
C ASN A 391 12.31 24.29 -11.71
N LEU A 392 13.47 23.75 -11.30
CA LEU A 392 14.35 24.41 -10.36
C LEU A 392 14.88 25.72 -10.94
N ASP A 393 14.62 26.84 -10.26
CA ASP A 393 15.31 28.09 -10.48
C ASP A 393 16.66 28.05 -9.73
N GLU A 394 17.75 27.83 -10.44
CA GLU A 394 19.09 27.68 -9.85
C GLU A 394 19.57 28.94 -9.10
N LYS A 395 19.07 30.12 -9.49
CA LYS A 395 19.44 31.40 -8.83
C LYS A 395 18.76 31.58 -7.48
N LEU A 396 17.51 31.16 -7.38
CA LEU A 396 16.70 31.28 -6.18
C LEU A 396 16.76 30.02 -5.33
N GLY A 397 17.16 28.87 -5.89
CA GLY A 397 17.08 27.58 -5.24
C GLY A 397 15.64 27.11 -5.02
N GLU A 398 14.68 27.70 -5.75
CA GLU A 398 13.26 27.37 -5.66
C GLU A 398 12.86 26.41 -6.79
N GLY A 399 12.22 25.30 -6.43
CA GLY A 399 11.57 24.38 -7.36
C GLY A 399 10.05 24.52 -7.36
N ALA A 400 9.38 23.65 -8.07
CA ALA A 400 7.91 23.63 -8.10
C ALA A 400 7.33 23.06 -6.79
N TRP A 401 6.79 23.94 -5.98
CA TRP A 401 6.05 23.60 -4.76
C TRP A 401 4.55 23.72 -4.99
N VAL A 402 3.81 22.77 -4.41
CA VAL A 402 2.35 22.70 -4.42
C VAL A 402 1.83 22.77 -3.00
N ASP A 403 0.79 23.57 -2.79
CA ASP A 403 0.03 23.65 -1.56
C ASP A 403 -1.40 23.14 -1.84
N GLU A 404 -1.83 22.11 -1.15
CA GLU A 404 -3.20 21.61 -1.22
C GLU A 404 -3.93 21.87 0.08
N TYR A 405 -5.11 22.46 -0.01
CA TYR A 405 -6.01 22.74 1.11
C TYR A 405 -7.23 21.85 0.99
N TYR A 406 -7.49 21.07 2.02
CA TYR A 406 -8.61 20.14 2.11
C TYR A 406 -9.61 20.66 3.12
N TYR A 407 -10.74 21.16 2.65
CA TYR A 407 -11.82 21.69 3.47
C TYR A 407 -12.85 20.58 3.67
N PHE A 408 -12.95 19.98 4.85
CA PHE A 408 -13.92 18.94 5.16
C PHE A 408 -15.13 19.52 5.90
N PHE A 409 -16.31 18.97 5.59
CA PHE A 409 -17.58 19.38 6.17
C PHE A 409 -18.27 18.18 6.85
N PRO A 410 -19.23 18.42 7.78
CA PRO A 410 -19.92 17.37 8.53
C PRO A 410 -20.66 16.33 7.67
N ASP A 411 -21.00 16.66 6.42
CA ASP A 411 -21.67 15.75 5.48
C ASP A 411 -20.73 14.76 4.76
N ALA A 412 -19.53 14.55 5.26
CA ALA A 412 -18.51 13.68 4.67
C ALA A 412 -18.15 14.05 3.22
N MET A 413 -18.20 15.34 2.92
CA MET A 413 -17.75 15.92 1.66
C MET A 413 -16.63 16.93 1.93
N GLY A 414 -15.82 17.18 0.92
CA GLY A 414 -14.71 18.10 1.04
C GLY A 414 -14.41 18.85 -0.26
N ILE A 415 -13.72 19.98 -0.12
CA ILE A 415 -13.08 20.68 -1.24
C ILE A 415 -11.61 20.34 -1.20
N ARG A 416 -11.07 19.89 -2.32
CA ARG A 416 -9.65 19.87 -2.61
C ARG A 416 -9.30 21.11 -3.42
N LYS A 417 -8.55 22.02 -2.84
CA LYS A 417 -8.00 23.21 -3.49
C LYS A 417 -6.50 23.06 -3.64
N ILE A 418 -6.06 22.93 -4.88
CA ILE A 418 -4.64 22.85 -5.24
C ILE A 418 -4.19 24.24 -5.63
N THR A 419 -3.09 24.73 -5.08
CA THR A 419 -2.54 26.06 -5.41
C THR A 419 -1.03 26.05 -5.46
N TRP A 420 -0.47 26.91 -6.32
CA TRP A 420 0.97 27.05 -6.55
C TRP A 420 1.30 28.49 -6.91
N LYS A 421 2.57 28.87 -6.85
CA LYS A 421 3.04 30.17 -7.35
C LYS A 421 2.89 30.22 -8.87
N SER A 422 2.24 31.23 -9.40
CA SER A 422 1.99 31.37 -10.84
C SER A 422 3.29 31.24 -11.63
N GLY A 423 3.23 30.47 -12.73
CA GLY A 423 4.37 30.22 -13.61
C GLY A 423 5.35 29.13 -13.18
N THR A 424 5.33 28.65 -11.90
CA THR A 424 6.34 27.69 -11.44
C THR A 424 6.07 26.24 -11.89
N LEU A 425 4.83 25.86 -12.16
CA LEU A 425 4.50 24.52 -12.63
C LEU A 425 4.72 24.32 -14.14
N GLY A 426 4.89 25.40 -14.92
CA GLY A 426 4.99 25.31 -16.37
C GLY A 426 3.73 24.72 -16.98
N SER A 427 3.87 23.60 -17.67
CA SER A 427 2.74 22.83 -18.23
C SER A 427 2.67 21.47 -17.57
N PRO A 428 2.17 21.35 -16.33
CA PRO A 428 2.01 20.07 -15.67
C PRO A 428 1.01 19.22 -16.46
N ILE A 429 1.27 17.93 -16.51
CA ILE A 429 0.48 17.02 -17.36
C ILE A 429 -0.77 16.56 -16.62
N GLN A 430 -0.71 16.45 -15.27
CA GLN A 430 -1.78 15.85 -14.51
C GLN A 430 -1.96 16.53 -13.16
N PHE A 431 -3.22 16.77 -12.78
CA PHE A 431 -3.58 17.42 -11.51
C PHE A 431 -4.39 16.54 -10.58
N GLN A 432 -4.94 15.49 -11.11
CA GLN A 432 -5.78 14.58 -10.34
C GLN A 432 -5.84 13.22 -11.03
N GLU A 433 -5.79 12.20 -10.22
CA GLU A 433 -5.99 10.83 -10.62
C GLU A 433 -6.66 10.08 -9.48
N SER A 434 -7.76 9.38 -9.76
CA SER A 434 -8.43 8.57 -8.75
C SER A 434 -7.78 7.20 -8.68
N ILE A 435 -7.21 6.88 -7.53
CA ILE A 435 -6.41 5.66 -7.34
C ILE A 435 -7.01 4.79 -6.23
N PRO A 436 -7.83 3.79 -6.59
CA PRO A 436 -8.21 2.73 -5.66
C PRO A 436 -7.01 1.90 -5.20
N PHE A 437 -6.95 1.55 -3.92
CA PHE A 437 -5.92 0.69 -3.35
C PHE A 437 -6.48 -0.68 -2.98
N THR A 438 -5.69 -1.72 -3.21
CA THR A 438 -5.93 -3.04 -2.60
C THR A 438 -5.22 -3.13 -1.26
N GLN A 439 -5.83 -3.80 -0.32
CA GLN A 439 -5.16 -4.27 0.89
C GLN A 439 -4.29 -5.50 0.58
N PRO A 440 -3.29 -5.83 1.41
CA PRO A 440 -2.67 -7.14 1.35
C PRO A 440 -3.74 -8.25 1.44
N GLY A 441 -3.71 -9.18 0.50
CA GLY A 441 -4.71 -10.25 0.38
C GLY A 441 -5.91 -9.92 -0.52
N GLN A 442 -5.98 -8.70 -1.08
CA GLN A 442 -7.06 -8.30 -1.99
C GLN A 442 -6.57 -8.19 -3.43
N LEU A 443 -7.43 -8.57 -4.35
CA LEU A 443 -7.32 -8.28 -5.78
C LEU A 443 -8.23 -7.09 -6.14
N GLN A 444 -8.07 -6.55 -7.33
CA GLN A 444 -8.88 -5.41 -7.81
C GLN A 444 -10.38 -5.72 -7.77
N GLY A 445 -10.76 -6.95 -8.18
CA GLY A 445 -12.14 -7.41 -8.12
C GLY A 445 -12.74 -7.52 -6.71
N ASP A 446 -11.92 -7.49 -5.65
CA ASP A 446 -12.41 -7.44 -4.28
C ASP A 446 -12.74 -6.01 -3.84
N VAL A 447 -12.19 -5.00 -4.52
CA VAL A 447 -12.36 -3.59 -4.20
C VAL A 447 -13.49 -2.96 -5.00
N ILE A 448 -13.58 -3.26 -6.30
CA ILE A 448 -14.49 -2.56 -7.20
C ILE A 448 -15.35 -3.53 -8.00
N ASN A 449 -16.58 -3.11 -8.32
CA ASN A 449 -17.50 -3.88 -9.13
C ASN A 449 -17.10 -3.86 -10.62
N PRO A 450 -17.60 -4.80 -11.45
CA PRO A 450 -17.35 -4.81 -12.88
C PRO A 450 -17.73 -3.51 -13.60
N GLU A 451 -18.89 -2.92 -13.26
CA GLU A 451 -19.29 -1.55 -13.66
C GLU A 451 -18.57 -0.54 -12.76
N TYR A 452 -17.29 -0.33 -13.02
CA TYR A 452 -16.34 0.23 -12.05
C TYR A 452 -16.46 1.74 -11.85
N VAL A 453 -16.96 2.52 -12.82
CA VAL A 453 -17.16 3.95 -12.66
C VAL A 453 -18.32 4.45 -13.51
N THR A 454 -19.13 5.31 -12.92
CA THR A 454 -20.13 6.11 -13.63
C THR A 454 -19.63 7.54 -13.74
N VAL A 455 -19.64 8.07 -14.94
CA VAL A 455 -19.32 9.46 -15.25
C VAL A 455 -20.55 10.17 -15.78
N GLY A 456 -20.64 11.48 -15.56
CA GLY A 456 -21.77 12.26 -16.06
C GLY A 456 -21.52 13.75 -16.06
N ASN A 457 -22.50 14.49 -16.59
CA ASN A 457 -22.54 15.94 -16.56
C ASN A 457 -23.65 16.47 -15.62
N ILE A 458 -23.66 17.77 -15.40
CA ILE A 458 -24.67 18.43 -14.53
C ILE A 458 -26.06 18.47 -15.13
N ASP A 459 -26.22 18.14 -16.42
CA ASP A 459 -27.54 18.08 -17.09
C ASP A 459 -28.20 16.72 -16.88
N GLY A 460 -27.45 15.71 -16.38
CA GLY A 460 -27.97 14.39 -16.00
C GLY A 460 -27.68 13.30 -17.01
N GLU A 461 -26.93 13.59 -18.08
CA GLU A 461 -26.43 12.55 -18.98
C GLU A 461 -25.31 11.76 -18.27
N THR A 462 -25.36 10.43 -18.39
CA THR A 462 -24.42 9.53 -17.72
C THR A 462 -23.89 8.44 -18.65
N HIS A 463 -22.72 7.92 -18.31
CA HIS A 463 -22.17 6.71 -18.89
C HIS A 463 -21.46 5.89 -17.82
N THR A 464 -21.71 4.57 -17.80
CA THR A 464 -21.04 3.64 -16.87
C THR A 464 -20.07 2.76 -17.64
N PHE A 465 -18.84 2.68 -17.15
CA PHE A 465 -17.80 1.84 -17.72
C PHE A 465 -17.76 0.48 -17.02
N SER A 466 -17.66 -0.58 -17.83
CA SER A 466 -17.48 -1.95 -17.38
C SER A 466 -16.17 -2.52 -17.93
N TYR A 467 -15.39 -3.20 -17.10
CA TYR A 467 -14.18 -3.89 -17.53
C TYR A 467 -14.44 -5.31 -18.05
N ILE A 468 -15.67 -5.82 -17.87
CA ILE A 468 -16.11 -7.10 -18.44
C ILE A 468 -16.74 -6.90 -19.82
N GLU A 469 -17.71 -5.99 -19.94
CA GLU A 469 -18.49 -5.81 -21.15
C GLU A 469 -17.79 -4.98 -22.22
N ASN A 470 -17.06 -3.94 -21.81
CA ASN A 470 -16.39 -3.00 -22.70
C ASN A 470 -14.99 -2.63 -22.22
N PRO A 471 -14.00 -3.51 -22.37
CA PRO A 471 -12.64 -3.23 -21.92
C PRO A 471 -11.94 -2.10 -22.70
N LYS A 472 -12.55 -1.60 -23.81
CA LYS A 472 -12.05 -0.45 -24.56
C LYS A 472 -13.15 0.61 -24.67
N PRO A 473 -13.14 1.65 -23.82
CA PRO A 473 -14.16 2.68 -23.88
C PRO A 473 -14.23 3.39 -25.23
N ASN A 474 -15.43 3.56 -25.69
CA ASN A 474 -15.70 4.32 -26.91
C ASN A 474 -15.95 5.79 -26.55
N LYS A 475 -15.04 6.69 -26.94
CA LYS A 475 -15.18 8.14 -26.70
C LYS A 475 -16.45 8.76 -27.27
N LYS A 476 -17.07 8.12 -28.27
CA LYS A 476 -18.26 8.64 -28.94
C LYS A 476 -19.53 8.55 -28.07
N VAL A 477 -19.54 7.74 -27.04
CA VAL A 477 -20.68 7.57 -26.13
C VAL A 477 -20.57 8.39 -24.84
N LEU A 478 -19.50 9.15 -24.65
CA LEU A 478 -19.33 9.96 -23.44
C LEU A 478 -20.21 11.20 -23.49
N PRO A 479 -20.90 11.53 -22.39
CA PRO A 479 -21.59 12.82 -22.25
C PRO A 479 -20.63 13.99 -22.50
N LYS A 480 -21.15 15.04 -23.09
CA LYS A 480 -20.38 16.29 -23.24
C LYS A 480 -20.23 16.96 -21.88
N ASN A 481 -19.13 17.70 -21.72
CA ASN A 481 -18.86 18.47 -20.49
C ASN A 481 -18.93 17.60 -19.21
N LEU A 482 -18.25 16.45 -19.24
CA LEU A 482 -18.14 15.60 -18.05
C LEU A 482 -17.66 16.40 -16.85
N THR A 483 -18.37 16.24 -15.73
CA THR A 483 -18.15 17.02 -14.51
C THR A 483 -18.08 16.12 -13.28
N ILE A 484 -18.69 14.93 -13.34
CA ILE A 484 -18.89 14.06 -12.18
C ILE A 484 -18.31 12.68 -12.52
N GLN A 485 -17.59 12.09 -11.57
CA GLN A 485 -17.30 10.65 -11.55
C GLN A 485 -17.63 10.07 -10.17
N MET A 486 -18.18 8.85 -10.18
CA MET A 486 -18.46 8.06 -8.99
C MET A 486 -17.90 6.64 -9.22
N HIS A 487 -17.01 6.20 -8.35
CA HIS A 487 -16.41 4.87 -8.42
C HIS A 487 -17.26 3.84 -7.68
N ASN A 488 -17.56 2.73 -8.35
CA ASN A 488 -18.47 1.71 -7.84
C ASN A 488 -17.76 0.68 -6.97
N PHE A 489 -17.27 1.13 -5.81
CA PHE A 489 -16.64 0.26 -4.81
C PHE A 489 -17.61 -0.80 -4.30
N LYS A 490 -17.06 -1.95 -3.88
CA LYS A 490 -17.79 -3.01 -3.16
C LYS A 490 -18.03 -2.61 -1.70
N SER A 491 -18.67 -1.47 -1.52
CA SER A 491 -19.11 -0.87 -0.28
C SER A 491 -20.43 -0.15 -0.51
N GLN A 492 -21.20 0.10 0.54
CA GLN A 492 -22.33 1.02 0.46
C GLN A 492 -21.89 2.47 0.24
N TYR A 493 -20.67 2.83 0.63
CA TYR A 493 -20.09 4.16 0.43
C TYR A 493 -19.20 4.15 -0.80
N LYS A 494 -19.46 5.09 -1.72
CA LYS A 494 -18.77 5.19 -3.00
C LYS A 494 -18.03 6.50 -3.10
N PRO A 495 -16.75 6.48 -3.47
CA PRO A 495 -16.01 7.71 -3.72
C PRO A 495 -16.50 8.41 -4.97
N PHE A 496 -16.56 9.75 -4.90
CA PHE A 496 -16.95 10.59 -6.02
C PHE A 496 -16.08 11.85 -6.09
N ILE A 497 -16.00 12.41 -7.28
CA ILE A 497 -15.37 13.70 -7.55
C ILE A 497 -16.27 14.50 -8.49
N ILE A 498 -16.41 15.79 -8.19
CA ILE A 498 -17.10 16.78 -9.01
C ILE A 498 -16.12 17.89 -9.33
N PHE A 499 -15.94 18.17 -10.62
CA PHE A 499 -15.00 19.16 -11.12
C PHE A 499 -15.66 20.51 -11.38
N GLU A 500 -14.88 21.59 -11.33
CA GLU A 500 -15.37 22.90 -11.79
C GLU A 500 -15.75 22.85 -13.27
N PRO A 501 -16.79 23.57 -13.70
CA PRO A 501 -17.15 23.69 -15.11
C PRO A 501 -15.98 24.21 -15.94
N GLY A 502 -15.74 23.59 -17.08
CA GLY A 502 -14.63 23.90 -17.98
C GLY A 502 -13.37 23.04 -17.80
N ASN A 503 -13.35 22.17 -16.79
CA ASN A 503 -12.35 21.13 -16.71
C ASN A 503 -12.61 20.06 -17.77
N HIS A 504 -11.55 19.59 -18.39
CA HIS A 504 -11.63 18.44 -19.29
C HIS A 504 -11.16 17.18 -18.58
N MET A 505 -12.10 16.29 -18.33
CA MET A 505 -11.77 14.92 -17.90
C MET A 505 -11.03 14.23 -19.03
N TYR A 506 -9.81 13.84 -18.76
CA TYR A 506 -8.99 13.14 -19.75
C TYR A 506 -9.22 11.64 -19.59
N TYR A 507 -9.49 10.99 -20.68
CA TYR A 507 -9.56 9.56 -20.76
C TYR A 507 -8.20 9.02 -21.22
N LEU A 508 -7.45 8.38 -20.35
CA LEU A 508 -6.22 7.67 -20.72
C LEU A 508 -6.59 6.40 -21.50
N LYS A 509 -6.28 6.44 -22.76
CA LYS A 509 -6.71 5.45 -23.77
C LYS A 509 -6.30 4.02 -23.48
N ASP A 510 -5.31 3.76 -22.65
CA ASP A 510 -4.64 2.46 -22.58
C ASP A 510 -4.23 1.98 -21.17
N MET A 511 -4.32 2.78 -20.12
CA MET A 511 -3.77 2.39 -18.81
C MET A 511 -4.80 1.80 -17.86
N ASP A 512 -6.00 2.36 -17.77
CA ASP A 512 -6.88 2.14 -16.65
C ASP A 512 -7.63 0.83 -16.68
N ILE A 513 -8.05 0.42 -17.86
CA ILE A 513 -8.84 -0.81 -18.03
C ILE A 513 -7.95 -2.05 -18.07
N ARG A 514 -6.72 -1.92 -18.56
CA ARG A 514 -5.77 -3.03 -18.55
C ARG A 514 -5.38 -3.44 -17.14
N SER A 515 -5.28 -2.48 -16.22
CA SER A 515 -4.93 -2.77 -14.82
C SER A 515 -6.05 -3.50 -14.08
N LEU A 516 -7.32 -3.24 -14.42
CA LEU A 516 -8.49 -3.88 -13.83
C LEU A 516 -8.77 -5.28 -14.40
N SER A 517 -8.39 -5.52 -15.67
CA SER A 517 -8.74 -6.74 -16.40
C SER A 517 -7.60 -7.73 -16.61
N ARG A 518 -6.35 -7.35 -16.33
CA ARG A 518 -5.18 -8.19 -16.56
C ARG A 518 -4.34 -8.29 -15.30
N PRO A 519 -4.16 -9.50 -14.75
CA PRO A 519 -3.11 -9.78 -13.79
C PRO A 519 -1.75 -9.33 -14.34
N GLY A 520 -0.88 -8.76 -13.51
CA GLY A 520 0.48 -8.38 -13.89
C GLY A 520 0.70 -6.95 -14.36
N SER A 521 -0.30 -6.10 -14.28
CA SER A 521 -0.12 -4.67 -14.50
C SER A 521 0.78 -4.06 -13.42
N VAL A 522 1.66 -3.17 -13.84
CA VAL A 522 2.50 -2.40 -12.92
C VAL A 522 1.61 -1.38 -12.23
N ASN A 523 1.59 -1.43 -10.91
CA ASN A 523 0.86 -0.48 -10.09
C ASN A 523 1.76 0.66 -9.64
N HIS A 524 1.12 1.77 -9.32
CA HIS A 524 1.71 2.87 -8.61
C HIS A 524 2.01 2.45 -7.17
N TRP A 525 2.08 3.29 -6.34
CA TRP A 525 2.08 3.34 -4.93
C TRP A 525 0.81 2.72 -4.24
N PRO A 526 0.64 2.41 -3.01
CA PRO A 526 1.43 2.92 -1.91
C PRO A 526 2.53 1.95 -1.49
N VAL A 527 3.37 2.46 -0.62
CA VAL A 527 4.29 1.74 0.22
C VAL A 527 5.44 1.06 -0.46
N GLY A 528 6.53 1.65 -0.33
CA GLY A 528 7.84 1.05 -0.57
C GLY A 528 8.87 1.93 0.08
N LYS A 529 9.96 1.33 0.50
CA LYS A 529 11.21 2.02 0.75
C LYS A 529 11.96 2.27 -0.53
N VAL A 530 11.34 1.98 -1.64
CA VAL A 530 11.99 1.94 -2.93
C VAL A 530 11.46 3.03 -3.80
N PHE A 531 12.33 3.54 -4.61
CA PHE A 531 12.00 4.53 -5.61
C PHE A 531 10.96 3.97 -6.55
N SER A 532 9.87 4.70 -6.79
CA SER A 532 8.82 4.41 -7.74
C SER A 532 8.58 2.93 -7.96
N ASP A 533 7.87 2.32 -7.09
CA ASP A 533 7.69 0.89 -7.13
C ASP A 533 6.53 0.49 -8.05
N GLY A 534 6.83 0.09 -9.23
CA GLY A 534 5.86 -0.63 -10.04
C GLY A 534 5.49 -1.96 -9.39
N ARG A 535 4.46 -1.99 -8.51
CA ARG A 535 3.99 -3.23 -7.91
C ARG A 535 3.21 -4.06 -8.90
N ILE A 536 3.28 -5.39 -8.75
CA ILE A 536 2.51 -6.31 -9.56
C ILE A 536 1.24 -6.68 -8.82
N THR A 537 0.11 -6.53 -9.48
CA THR A 537 -1.22 -6.90 -8.95
C THR A 537 -1.38 -8.39 -8.69
N GLU A 538 -0.53 -9.22 -9.27
CA GLU A 538 -0.55 -10.68 -9.12
C GLU A 538 -0.08 -11.21 -7.78
N ALA A 539 0.52 -10.36 -6.95
CA ALA A 539 0.98 -10.77 -5.62
C ALA A 539 0.00 -10.25 -4.56
N PRO A 540 -1.01 -11.05 -4.18
CA PRO A 540 -2.12 -10.60 -3.35
C PRO A 540 -1.73 -10.29 -1.90
N ASP A 541 -0.53 -10.60 -1.47
CA ASP A 541 0.01 -10.25 -0.15
C ASP A 541 0.43 -8.80 -0.02
N ARG A 542 0.41 -8.03 -1.13
CA ARG A 542 0.88 -6.65 -1.18
C ARG A 542 -0.26 -5.69 -1.39
N THR A 543 -0.10 -4.50 -0.80
CA THR A 543 -0.88 -3.36 -1.24
C THR A 543 -0.54 -3.03 -2.69
N ALA A 544 -1.54 -2.70 -3.45
CA ALA A 544 -1.41 -2.29 -4.84
C ALA A 544 -2.35 -1.12 -5.12
N SER A 545 -2.09 -0.40 -6.18
CA SER A 545 -2.99 0.63 -6.68
C SER A 545 -3.30 0.39 -8.15
N PHE A 546 -4.41 0.93 -8.61
CA PHE A 546 -4.76 0.96 -10.02
C PHE A 546 -5.39 2.30 -10.36
N LEU A 547 -5.22 2.72 -11.60
CA LEU A 547 -5.52 4.08 -12.02
C LEU A 547 -7.00 4.28 -12.29
N GLY A 548 -7.49 5.47 -11.93
CA GLY A 548 -8.77 6.00 -12.34
C GLY A 548 -8.67 7.05 -13.44
N PHE A 549 -9.67 7.89 -13.58
CA PHE A 549 -9.76 8.91 -14.62
C PHE A 549 -9.01 10.17 -14.22
N PRO A 550 -7.92 10.53 -14.91
CA PRO A 550 -7.16 11.75 -14.63
C PRO A 550 -7.78 12.99 -15.27
N ILE A 551 -7.41 14.14 -14.72
CA ILE A 551 -7.63 15.45 -15.33
C ILE A 551 -6.30 15.99 -15.83
N SER A 552 -6.15 16.14 -17.13
CA SER A 552 -4.93 16.63 -17.76
C SER A 552 -4.97 18.11 -18.16
N LYS A 553 -6.15 18.69 -18.26
CA LYS A 553 -6.34 20.10 -18.64
C LYS A 553 -7.34 20.77 -17.70
N PRO A 554 -6.91 21.10 -16.47
CA PRO A 554 -7.79 21.77 -15.54
C PRO A 554 -8.07 23.22 -15.97
N LYS A 555 -9.21 23.73 -15.57
CA LYS A 555 -9.48 25.17 -15.60
C LYS A 555 -8.69 25.80 -14.46
N ILE A 556 -7.65 26.53 -14.80
CA ILE A 556 -6.84 27.27 -13.84
C ILE A 556 -7.56 28.58 -13.51
N ASN A 557 -7.65 28.88 -12.23
CA ASN A 557 -8.16 30.12 -11.69
C ASN A 557 -6.99 30.95 -11.12
N ASN A 558 -7.04 32.25 -11.30
CA ASN A 558 -6.07 33.15 -10.66
C ASN A 558 -6.51 33.45 -9.23
N GLY A 559 -5.63 33.26 -8.29
CA GLY A 559 -5.82 33.54 -6.89
C GLY A 559 -5.09 34.83 -6.43
N PRO A 560 -5.23 35.21 -5.17
CA PRO A 560 -4.48 36.32 -4.61
C PRO A 560 -2.97 35.96 -4.46
N ASN A 561 -2.14 37.02 -4.33
CA ASN A 561 -0.71 36.89 -4.04
C ASN A 561 0.08 36.08 -5.09
N ASP A 562 -0.22 36.29 -6.36
CA ASP A 562 0.47 35.65 -7.49
C ASP A 562 0.43 34.11 -7.40
N ARG A 563 -0.74 33.57 -7.08
CA ARG A 563 -0.98 32.13 -7.01
C ARG A 563 -2.13 31.71 -7.92
N ASP A 564 -1.89 30.66 -8.65
CA ASP A 564 -2.91 29.96 -9.42
C ASP A 564 -3.54 28.87 -8.56
N TYR A 565 -4.79 28.48 -8.89
CA TYR A 565 -5.44 27.37 -8.22
C TYR A 565 -6.46 26.64 -9.09
N ILE A 566 -6.74 25.41 -8.68
CA ILE A 566 -7.90 24.61 -9.12
C ILE A 566 -8.65 24.09 -7.90
N ALA A 567 -9.94 23.82 -8.03
CA ALA A 567 -10.74 23.24 -6.98
C ALA A 567 -11.64 22.12 -7.50
N SER A 568 -11.88 21.12 -6.65
CA SER A 568 -12.86 20.06 -6.86
C SER A 568 -13.63 19.77 -5.58
N LEU A 569 -14.90 19.39 -5.72
CA LEU A 569 -15.70 18.83 -4.62
C LEU A 569 -15.59 17.33 -4.68
N TYR A 570 -15.25 16.70 -3.59
CA TYR A 570 -15.08 15.25 -3.53
C TYR A 570 -15.55 14.69 -2.18
N GLY A 571 -15.73 13.40 -2.12
CA GLY A 571 -16.18 12.74 -0.92
C GLY A 571 -16.43 11.25 -1.12
N MET A 572 -17.06 10.68 -0.11
CA MET A 572 -17.48 9.29 -0.12
C MET A 572 -18.91 9.20 0.41
N THR A 573 -19.83 8.68 -0.39
CA THR A 573 -21.26 8.78 -0.12
C THR A 573 -22.01 7.49 -0.42
N ASN A 574 -23.15 7.30 0.27
CA ASN A 574 -24.08 6.21 0.02
C ASN A 574 -25.33 6.64 -0.80
N ILE A 575 -25.35 7.90 -1.30
CA ILE A 575 -26.42 8.36 -2.17
C ILE A 575 -26.26 7.84 -3.60
N THR A 576 -27.33 7.88 -4.37
CA THR A 576 -27.30 7.48 -5.79
C THR A 576 -26.58 8.52 -6.64
N PHE A 577 -26.18 8.13 -7.87
CA PHE A 577 -25.63 9.10 -8.83
C PHE A 577 -26.63 10.21 -9.16
N SER A 578 -27.93 9.91 -9.21
CA SER A 578 -29.00 10.88 -9.44
C SER A 578 -29.05 11.95 -8.33
N ASP A 579 -28.93 11.52 -7.07
CA ASP A 579 -28.91 12.46 -5.92
C ASP A 579 -27.63 13.29 -5.90
N LEU A 580 -26.53 12.71 -6.39
CA LEU A 580 -25.25 13.44 -6.51
C LEU A 580 -25.32 14.58 -7.54
N LEU A 581 -26.25 14.56 -8.50
CA LEU A 581 -26.49 15.66 -9.42
C LEU A 581 -26.94 16.94 -8.69
N ASP A 582 -27.78 16.81 -7.66
CA ASP A 582 -28.21 17.95 -6.87
C ASP A 582 -27.04 18.55 -6.05
N VAL A 583 -26.13 17.71 -5.55
CA VAL A 583 -24.88 18.15 -4.92
C VAL A 583 -24.01 18.90 -5.94
N ALA A 584 -23.83 18.34 -7.13
CA ALA A 584 -23.03 18.93 -8.19
C ALA A 584 -23.59 20.28 -8.64
N ARG A 585 -24.92 20.39 -8.83
CA ARG A 585 -25.59 21.64 -9.18
C ARG A 585 -25.50 22.68 -8.07
N SER A 586 -25.68 22.26 -6.80
CA SER A 586 -25.55 23.14 -5.62
C SER A 586 -24.16 23.77 -5.54
N TRP A 587 -23.12 23.03 -5.87
CA TRP A 587 -21.74 23.53 -5.86
C TRP A 587 -21.37 24.32 -7.12
N THR A 588 -21.70 23.82 -8.31
CA THR A 588 -21.29 24.42 -9.59
C THR A 588 -22.17 25.60 -10.03
N LYS A 589 -23.47 25.56 -9.67
CA LYS A 589 -24.51 26.57 -10.00
C LYS A 589 -25.16 27.05 -8.74
N ALA A 590 -24.38 27.39 -7.69
CA ALA A 590 -24.91 27.82 -6.40
C ALA A 590 -25.99 28.92 -6.55
N PRO A 591 -27.09 28.86 -5.79
CA PRO A 591 -28.15 29.89 -5.81
C PRO A 591 -27.61 31.27 -5.50
N LEU A 592 -28.28 32.31 -6.00
CA LEU A 592 -27.98 33.67 -5.60
C LEU A 592 -28.37 33.90 -4.14
N MET A 593 -27.48 34.48 -3.35
CA MET A 593 -27.73 34.93 -1.99
C MET A 593 -27.95 36.45 -1.99
N LYS A 594 -29.07 36.93 -1.39
CA LYS A 594 -29.38 38.33 -1.22
C LYS A 594 -29.44 38.68 0.27
N ILE A 595 -28.82 39.78 0.65
CA ILE A 595 -28.98 40.35 2.00
C ILE A 595 -30.33 41.00 2.08
N ILE A 596 -31.15 40.58 3.05
CA ILE A 596 -32.49 41.15 3.34
C ILE A 596 -32.38 42.17 4.47
N ARG A 597 -31.53 41.89 5.46
CA ARG A 597 -31.34 42.72 6.63
C ARG A 597 -29.92 42.59 7.17
N GLY A 598 -29.37 43.68 7.65
CA GLY A 598 -28.07 43.77 8.29
C GLY A 598 -27.09 44.60 7.46
N ASP A 599 -26.06 45.12 8.13
CA ASP A 599 -25.00 45.92 7.51
C ASP A 599 -23.80 45.05 7.17
N PHE A 600 -23.90 44.40 6.00
CA PHE A 600 -22.91 43.45 5.51
C PHE A 600 -22.63 43.67 4.02
N GLU A 601 -21.42 43.42 3.62
CA GLU A 601 -21.01 43.30 2.23
C GLU A 601 -21.16 41.83 1.78
N ASN A 602 -21.84 41.62 0.64
CA ASN A 602 -21.95 40.29 0.03
C ASN A 602 -20.79 40.05 -0.93
N LEU A 603 -19.86 39.12 -0.55
CA LEU A 603 -18.71 38.76 -1.34
C LEU A 603 -18.99 37.60 -2.30
N GLY A 604 -20.23 37.08 -2.31
CA GLY A 604 -20.64 35.98 -3.21
C GLY A 604 -20.32 34.59 -2.73
N TYR A 605 -20.43 33.65 -3.65
CA TYR A 605 -20.13 32.22 -3.41
C TYR A 605 -18.73 31.86 -3.88
N ASP A 606 -17.92 31.42 -2.95
CA ASP A 606 -16.58 30.90 -3.21
C ASP A 606 -16.62 29.39 -3.36
N ARG A 607 -16.49 28.89 -4.61
CA ARG A 607 -16.43 27.45 -4.90
C ARG A 607 -15.23 26.75 -4.26
N SER A 608 -14.09 27.44 -4.19
CA SER A 608 -12.86 26.87 -3.64
C SER A 608 -12.90 26.63 -2.12
N GLU A 609 -13.93 27.15 -1.45
CA GLU A 609 -14.22 26.89 -0.03
C GLU A 609 -15.64 26.36 0.22
N ARG A 610 -16.43 26.11 -0.84
CA ARG A 610 -17.86 25.71 -0.77
C ARG A 610 -18.66 26.61 0.17
N ALA A 611 -18.46 27.92 0.13
CA ALA A 611 -19.03 28.83 1.09
C ALA A 611 -19.51 30.12 0.47
N TYR A 612 -20.64 30.69 0.99
CA TYR A 612 -21.03 32.07 0.79
C TYR A 612 -20.23 32.93 1.74
N LYS A 613 -19.64 34.00 1.24
CA LYS A 613 -18.83 34.93 2.02
C LYS A 613 -19.52 36.25 2.19
N LEU A 614 -19.52 36.74 3.42
CA LEU A 614 -20.00 38.07 3.80
C LEU A 614 -18.95 38.75 4.66
N LYS A 615 -18.97 40.08 4.70
CA LYS A 615 -18.12 40.87 5.58
C LYS A 615 -18.98 41.80 6.42
N SER A 616 -18.83 41.72 7.73
CA SER A 616 -19.51 42.65 8.63
C SER A 616 -18.91 44.04 8.47
N LEU A 617 -19.78 45.05 8.24
CA LEU A 617 -19.40 46.45 8.12
C LEU A 617 -19.64 47.20 9.43
N SER A 618 -20.45 46.66 10.34
CA SER A 618 -20.80 47.28 11.60
C SER A 618 -19.84 46.90 12.74
N ALA A 619 -19.56 47.86 13.61
CA ALA A 619 -18.88 47.63 14.88
C ALA A 619 -19.81 47.08 15.97
N LYS A 620 -21.13 47.14 15.76
CA LYS A 620 -22.18 46.70 16.71
C LYS A 620 -22.71 45.32 16.31
N GLU A 621 -23.28 44.62 17.27
CA GLU A 621 -24.01 43.37 17.03
C GLU A 621 -25.24 43.63 16.17
N VAL A 622 -25.28 43.04 14.98
CA VAL A 622 -26.39 43.18 14.05
C VAL A 622 -26.81 41.80 13.55
N SER A 623 -28.12 41.53 13.64
CA SER A 623 -28.70 40.34 13.01
C SER A 623 -28.54 40.43 11.49
N LEU A 624 -28.15 39.30 10.89
CA LEU A 624 -28.07 39.12 9.46
C LEU A 624 -29.26 38.28 8.97
N SER A 625 -30.00 38.76 7.96
CA SER A 625 -30.97 37.93 7.23
C SER A 625 -30.61 37.89 5.76
N VAL A 626 -30.52 36.68 5.22
CA VAL A 626 -30.20 36.44 3.82
C VAL A 626 -31.24 35.53 3.16
N ARG A 627 -31.50 35.80 1.90
CA ARG A 627 -32.38 34.98 1.04
C ARG A 627 -31.56 34.19 0.04
N PHE A 628 -31.83 32.88 -0.07
CA PHE A 628 -31.26 32.01 -1.08
C PHE A 628 -32.29 31.72 -2.17
N GLU A 629 -32.03 32.14 -3.40
CA GLU A 629 -32.94 31.95 -4.55
C GLU A 629 -32.74 30.56 -5.14
N ALA A 630 -33.05 29.51 -4.36
CA ALA A 630 -32.92 28.12 -4.80
C ALA A 630 -34.04 27.74 -5.78
N SER A 631 -33.72 26.83 -6.69
CA SER A 631 -34.64 26.23 -7.67
C SER A 631 -34.19 24.81 -8.01
N SER A 632 -34.98 24.08 -8.82
CA SER A 632 -34.59 22.75 -9.30
C SER A 632 -33.31 22.74 -10.13
N SER A 633 -33.01 23.84 -10.84
CA SER A 633 -31.76 23.98 -11.61
C SER A 633 -30.59 24.52 -10.79
N LYS A 634 -30.87 25.13 -9.65
CA LYS A 634 -29.90 25.68 -8.69
C LYS A 634 -30.32 25.27 -7.26
N PRO A 635 -30.27 23.98 -6.93
CA PRO A 635 -30.65 23.49 -5.62
C PRO A 635 -29.64 23.92 -4.56
N VAL A 636 -30.07 23.90 -3.30
CA VAL A 636 -29.18 23.90 -2.14
C VAL A 636 -29.07 22.47 -1.63
N ASN A 637 -27.84 22.03 -1.41
CA ASN A 637 -27.54 20.78 -0.74
C ASN A 637 -26.43 21.05 0.28
N ASN A 638 -26.84 21.35 1.50
CA ASN A 638 -26.04 21.87 2.60
C ASN A 638 -25.37 23.23 2.26
N LEU A 639 -25.27 24.09 3.24
CA LEU A 639 -24.71 25.42 3.08
C LEU A 639 -23.54 25.65 4.03
N SER A 640 -22.48 26.29 3.54
CA SER A 640 -21.51 26.94 4.40
C SER A 640 -21.57 28.45 4.20
N ILE A 641 -21.52 29.19 5.29
CA ILE A 641 -21.51 30.67 5.32
C ILE A 641 -20.29 31.10 6.13
N ILE A 642 -19.49 32.00 5.60
CA ILE A 642 -18.36 32.61 6.29
C ILE A 642 -18.66 34.10 6.43
N ILE A 643 -18.69 34.56 7.66
CA ILE A 643 -18.89 36.01 7.96
C ILE A 643 -17.56 36.54 8.48
N LEU A 644 -16.87 37.31 7.66
CA LEU A 644 -15.61 37.96 8.02
C LEU A 644 -15.88 39.09 9.04
N ASN A 645 -14.95 39.29 9.96
CA ASN A 645 -15.01 40.30 11.02
C ASN A 645 -16.24 40.14 11.95
N TRP A 646 -16.70 38.90 12.15
CA TRP A 646 -17.77 38.61 13.11
C TRP A 646 -17.19 38.55 14.52
N LYS A 647 -17.67 39.46 15.38
CA LYS A 647 -17.05 39.68 16.71
C LYS A 647 -17.62 38.81 17.84
N HIS A 648 -18.68 38.04 17.56
CA HIS A 648 -19.42 37.31 18.58
C HIS A 648 -19.11 35.81 18.54
N SER A 649 -19.17 35.15 19.71
CA SER A 649 -18.88 33.73 19.84
C SER A 649 -20.08 32.86 19.51
N ASP A 650 -21.28 33.25 19.95
CA ASP A 650 -22.47 32.42 19.88
C ASP A 650 -23.52 33.01 18.95
N ILE A 651 -24.27 32.13 18.29
CA ILE A 651 -25.33 32.52 17.34
C ILE A 651 -26.58 31.65 17.53
N THR A 652 -27.71 32.23 17.12
CA THR A 652 -28.96 31.51 16.85
C THR A 652 -29.28 31.60 15.38
N ILE A 653 -29.87 30.54 14.84
CA ILE A 653 -30.27 30.46 13.42
C ILE A 653 -31.75 30.14 13.29
N MET A 654 -32.42 30.88 12.42
CA MET A 654 -33.78 30.58 11.95
C MET A 654 -33.76 30.36 10.44
N ILE A 655 -34.51 29.37 9.95
CA ILE A 655 -34.79 29.16 8.53
C ILE A 655 -36.28 29.32 8.33
N ASP A 656 -36.70 30.23 7.46
CA ASP A 656 -38.09 30.63 7.23
C ASP A 656 -38.87 30.89 8.55
N GLY A 657 -38.25 31.63 9.45
CA GLY A 657 -38.79 31.94 10.76
C GLY A 657 -38.75 30.79 11.80
N THR A 658 -38.35 29.60 11.42
CA THR A 658 -38.26 28.43 12.31
C THR A 658 -36.87 28.33 12.91
N LYS A 659 -36.77 28.39 14.26
CA LYS A 659 -35.51 28.21 14.99
C LYS A 659 -34.91 26.82 14.78
N LYS A 660 -33.63 26.76 14.51
CA LYS A 660 -32.86 25.52 14.31
C LYS A 660 -32.01 25.17 15.54
N ASN A 661 -31.75 23.86 15.71
CA ASN A 661 -30.96 23.35 16.82
C ASN A 661 -29.48 23.27 16.43
N ALA A 662 -28.62 23.86 17.28
CA ALA A 662 -27.18 23.72 17.12
C ALA A 662 -26.72 22.27 17.33
N GLY A 663 -25.69 21.86 16.63
CA GLY A 663 -25.14 20.52 16.65
C GLY A 663 -25.77 19.55 15.65
N THR A 664 -27.09 19.64 15.40
CA THR A 664 -27.82 18.77 14.47
C THR A 664 -28.22 19.48 13.18
N SER A 665 -28.90 20.64 13.27
CA SER A 665 -29.37 21.35 12.08
C SER A 665 -28.36 22.38 11.56
N PHE A 666 -27.51 22.86 12.43
CA PHE A 666 -26.39 23.73 12.06
C PHE A 666 -25.23 23.57 13.04
N ARG A 667 -24.04 23.89 12.56
CA ARG A 667 -22.80 23.93 13.34
C ARG A 667 -22.09 25.25 13.03
N TYR A 668 -21.29 25.73 13.98
CA TYR A 668 -20.54 26.94 13.80
C TYR A 668 -19.23 26.91 14.60
N GLY A 669 -18.33 27.80 14.25
CA GLY A 669 -17.11 28.02 14.99
C GLY A 669 -16.41 29.29 14.51
N GLN A 670 -15.45 29.76 15.29
CA GLN A 670 -14.69 30.96 14.99
C GLN A 670 -13.30 30.61 14.44
N ARG A 671 -12.90 31.38 13.44
CA ARG A 671 -11.52 31.43 12.97
C ARG A 671 -10.93 32.80 13.39
N LYS A 672 -9.93 32.75 14.27
CA LYS A 672 -9.20 33.97 14.66
C LYS A 672 -8.25 34.40 13.54
N ASN A 673 -8.16 35.68 13.31
CA ASN A 673 -7.21 36.32 12.39
C ASN A 673 -6.50 37.50 13.06
N LEU A 674 -5.60 38.19 12.35
CA LEU A 674 -4.83 39.30 12.93
C LEU A 674 -5.68 40.51 13.35
N THR A 675 -6.86 40.67 12.77
CA THR A 675 -7.73 41.86 12.97
C THR A 675 -9.03 41.56 13.72
N GLY A 676 -9.26 40.30 14.09
CA GLY A 676 -10.49 39.87 14.76
C GLY A 676 -10.79 38.39 14.63
N SER A 677 -12.05 38.04 14.40
CA SER A 677 -12.47 36.67 14.14
C SER A 677 -13.53 36.62 13.04
N ASP A 678 -13.52 35.53 12.31
CA ASP A 678 -14.53 35.17 11.32
C ASP A 678 -15.44 34.10 11.90
N MET A 679 -16.74 34.16 11.59
CA MET A 679 -17.70 33.11 11.94
C MET A 679 -17.84 32.15 10.75
N ILE A 680 -17.66 30.87 10.99
CA ILE A 680 -17.87 29.81 10.03
C ILE A 680 -19.12 29.05 10.43
N ILE A 681 -20.06 28.89 9.53
CA ILE A 681 -21.35 28.25 9.76
C ILE A 681 -21.55 27.17 8.71
N TRP A 682 -22.00 26.01 9.13
CA TRP A 682 -22.49 24.92 8.28
C TRP A 682 -23.94 24.64 8.63
N LEU A 683 -24.80 24.50 7.59
CA LEU A 683 -26.25 24.29 7.71
C LEU A 683 -26.61 22.97 7.01
N ASP A 684 -27.22 22.03 7.73
CA ASP A 684 -27.86 20.86 7.15
C ASP A 684 -29.23 21.27 6.56
N VAL A 685 -29.20 21.65 5.28
CA VAL A 685 -30.40 22.13 4.57
C VAL A 685 -30.41 21.67 3.12
N LYS A 686 -31.52 21.11 2.68
CA LYS A 686 -31.75 20.74 1.27
C LYS A 686 -33.00 21.49 0.80
N SER A 687 -32.89 22.27 -0.30
CA SER A 687 -34.01 23.02 -0.86
C SER A 687 -33.90 23.19 -2.37
N LYS A 688 -35.05 23.06 -3.05
CA LYS A 688 -35.26 23.44 -4.45
C LYS A 688 -36.19 24.65 -4.57
N LYS A 689 -36.44 25.35 -3.45
CA LYS A 689 -37.29 26.53 -3.35
C LYS A 689 -36.51 27.62 -2.60
N THR A 690 -36.85 28.87 -2.90
CA THR A 690 -36.34 30.05 -2.17
C THR A 690 -36.66 29.95 -0.68
N PHE A 691 -35.71 30.31 0.18
CA PHE A 691 -35.83 30.32 1.62
C PHE A 691 -34.94 31.40 2.26
N ASP A 692 -35.27 31.77 3.46
CA ASP A 692 -34.58 32.82 4.23
C ASP A 692 -33.83 32.21 5.42
N VAL A 693 -32.61 32.71 5.65
CA VAL A 693 -31.81 32.34 6.83
C VAL A 693 -31.54 33.60 7.63
N THR A 694 -31.91 33.58 8.92
CA THR A 694 -31.60 34.66 9.86
C THR A 694 -30.59 34.17 10.90
N ILE A 695 -29.50 34.91 11.03
CA ILE A 695 -28.40 34.64 11.98
C ILE A 695 -28.39 35.81 12.98
N THR A 696 -28.55 35.48 14.26
CA THR A 696 -28.58 36.47 15.34
C THR A 696 -27.51 36.14 16.38
N PRO A 697 -26.64 37.08 16.77
CA PRO A 697 -25.78 36.93 17.92
C PRO A 697 -26.60 36.62 19.20
N LYS A 698 -25.99 35.80 20.10
CA LYS A 698 -26.57 35.53 21.42
C LYS A 698 -26.03 36.50 22.43
#